data_29d48c4998044eaa4fc1675f9d38e9be
#
_entry.id   29d48c4998044eaa4fc1675f9d38e9be
#
_cell.length_a   1.000
_cell.length_b   1.000
_cell.length_c   1.000
_cell.angle_alpha   90.00
_cell.angle_beta   90.00
_cell.angle_gamma   90.00
#
_symmetry.space_group_name_H-M   'P 1'
#
loop_
_entity.id
_entity.type
_entity.pdbx_description
1 polymer ?
#
loop_
_entity_poly.entity_id
_entity_poly.type
_entity_poly.pdbx_seq_one_letter_code
_entity_poly.pdbx_strand_id
1 'polypeptide(L)'
;LEMTEFEWFHWWPFDLMMILIALNIAVTTVRRIPFKAVNYGVWMIHAGILVLIVGSFIYFGTKVEGDAPVARRRVVATVPTAAGSETVAFLATPGMKAEVGGGDTLTKFEVTSIDPAWELLSGESKGERAYSVTVAVERAGKRYLRQLIAGHPEFTEDLIFTGDQQQPVKRAVKETGKAIYDEALALSLEYEPQEHFYLRNELVKSWALYVRKPGDAQWVERPIEGLPLYNDYVGSRDLVFLQGNDDVPLDPLDIDVPATDPSDPFGDVSFKVSGYLRYAIPRSRFTEGDATAPFNPVAFVSVASDKGQKADYRLIALDPELSAADGGLLRFQTIAREEQLEGFRNQPAIVVRIPAANIEIREEIRDVAAANPDAPFVEIKGSAPEGGAPYAYRVINVRNDVPVGGGKVSLAIVEVRTPKGLFRRWVFDDPSLTRDVVQPDASDAHGAAKLEDASIDIRYEPGNGLALVTLVHGPEEGRLRLVSSIGSPATVSELKVRETLPIAGGITVRVEQLMLRGVLESKPLVVPREQRERDAMEIFSQLHLAAPGMPAQWIPFNRWVFDSPREVMRRSPYEPRTIRLADGREAEIMFSRQRLPLGTEVSLEEFILTSHVGGFTGEQGSIRDYRSMVRFRDASSGPWSEPVALSVNNPVAHDGLWYFQAQWDPPDEARGEGDRASAGLNYTVLGVGNRNGVYIQLLGCVIAVAGMIYAFYVKPVIKRRRQEEVLAGLGARRPAKEVAP
;
A
#
# COMPACT_ATOMS: atom_id res chain seq x y z
N LEU A 1 3.74 -16.98 -25.96
CA LEU A 1 4.05 -17.60 -24.66
C LEU A 1 4.50 -16.50 -23.71
N GLU A 2 3.77 -16.30 -22.63
CA GLU A 2 4.10 -15.31 -21.58
C GLU A 2 5.10 -15.92 -20.59
N MET A 3 6.23 -16.40 -21.10
CA MET A 3 7.25 -17.03 -20.28
C MET A 3 8.28 -15.99 -19.82
N THR A 4 8.66 -16.04 -18.56
CA THR A 4 9.81 -15.30 -18.04
C THR A 4 11.11 -15.91 -18.60
N GLU A 5 12.23 -15.19 -18.47
CA GLU A 5 13.54 -15.72 -18.87
C GLU A 5 13.86 -17.04 -18.16
N PHE A 6 13.56 -17.12 -16.86
CA PHE A 6 13.80 -18.31 -16.06
C PHE A 6 12.94 -19.49 -16.53
N GLU A 7 11.66 -19.27 -16.81
CA GLU A 7 10.75 -20.28 -17.33
C GLU A 7 11.18 -20.79 -18.70
N TRP A 8 11.72 -19.90 -19.53
CA TRP A 8 12.25 -20.26 -20.84
C TRP A 8 13.42 -21.24 -20.74
N PHE A 9 14.34 -21.02 -19.83
CA PHE A 9 15.50 -21.89 -19.61
C PHE A 9 15.15 -23.21 -18.89
N HIS A 10 13.91 -23.40 -18.43
CA HIS A 10 13.41 -24.67 -17.89
C HIS A 10 12.39 -25.33 -18.83
N TRP A 11 12.17 -24.79 -20.01
CA TRP A 11 11.23 -25.35 -20.97
C TRP A 11 11.87 -26.55 -21.67
N TRP A 12 11.27 -27.74 -21.51
CA TRP A 12 11.83 -28.99 -22.01
C TRP A 12 12.22 -29.00 -23.52
N PRO A 13 11.54 -28.29 -24.47
CA PRO A 13 12.02 -28.26 -25.85
C PRO A 13 13.32 -27.48 -26.02
N PHE A 14 13.54 -26.43 -25.20
CA PHE A 14 14.81 -25.70 -25.17
C PHE A 14 15.93 -26.57 -24.64
N ASP A 15 15.70 -27.28 -23.53
CA ASP A 15 16.66 -28.21 -22.93
C ASP A 15 17.04 -29.34 -23.93
N LEU A 16 16.03 -29.92 -24.58
CA LEU A 16 16.27 -30.94 -25.60
C LEU A 16 17.11 -30.41 -26.77
N MET A 17 16.84 -29.20 -27.23
CA MET A 17 17.61 -28.53 -28.29
C MET A 17 19.07 -28.35 -27.84
N MET A 18 19.33 -27.89 -26.63
CA MET A 18 20.65 -27.69 -26.08
C MET A 18 21.43 -29.02 -25.94
N ILE A 19 20.77 -30.09 -25.50
CA ILE A 19 21.32 -31.43 -25.44
C ILE A 19 21.72 -31.94 -26.84
N LEU A 20 20.84 -31.76 -27.83
CA LEU A 20 21.12 -32.16 -29.21
C LEU A 20 22.28 -31.38 -29.82
N ILE A 21 22.42 -30.08 -29.52
CA ILE A 21 23.56 -29.26 -29.93
C ILE A 21 24.85 -29.81 -29.29
N ALA A 22 24.83 -30.08 -27.97
CA ALA A 22 25.98 -30.61 -27.25
C ALA A 22 26.43 -31.96 -27.83
N LEU A 23 25.46 -32.86 -28.06
CA LEU A 23 25.74 -34.17 -28.69
C LEU A 23 26.31 -34.01 -30.10
N ASN A 24 25.78 -33.13 -30.92
CA ASN A 24 26.29 -32.85 -32.24
C ASN A 24 27.75 -32.35 -32.20
N ILE A 25 28.04 -31.38 -31.35
CA ILE A 25 29.42 -30.86 -31.14
C ILE A 25 30.36 -32.00 -30.70
N ALA A 26 29.97 -32.78 -29.70
CA ALA A 26 30.76 -33.88 -29.18
C ALA A 26 31.07 -34.95 -30.25
N VAL A 27 30.03 -35.45 -30.93
CA VAL A 27 30.14 -36.46 -31.98
C VAL A 27 30.95 -35.94 -33.15
N THR A 28 30.69 -34.72 -33.61
CA THR A 28 31.44 -34.12 -34.72
C THR A 28 32.90 -33.92 -34.36
N THR A 29 33.22 -33.51 -33.16
CA THR A 29 34.59 -33.31 -32.69
C THR A 29 35.33 -34.62 -32.67
N VAL A 30 34.77 -35.66 -32.05
CA VAL A 30 35.43 -36.96 -31.93
C VAL A 30 35.59 -37.67 -33.27
N ARG A 31 34.54 -37.65 -34.14
CA ARG A 31 34.53 -38.38 -35.40
C ARG A 31 35.29 -37.71 -36.53
N ARG A 32 35.24 -36.34 -36.61
CA ARG A 32 35.73 -35.60 -37.78
C ARG A 32 37.00 -34.81 -37.55
N ILE A 33 37.41 -34.55 -36.30
CA ILE A 33 38.55 -33.71 -35.98
C ILE A 33 39.67 -34.58 -35.38
N PRO A 34 40.72 -34.93 -36.15
CA PRO A 34 41.84 -35.71 -35.61
C PRO A 34 42.52 -34.96 -34.46
N PHE A 35 42.86 -35.68 -33.40
CA PHE A 35 43.58 -35.12 -32.25
C PHE A 35 45.06 -34.90 -32.61
N LYS A 36 45.36 -33.75 -33.24
CA LYS A 36 46.68 -33.32 -33.67
C LYS A 36 46.91 -31.89 -33.24
N ALA A 37 48.16 -31.47 -33.01
CA ALA A 37 48.51 -30.14 -32.56
C ALA A 37 47.86 -29.02 -33.42
N VAL A 38 47.73 -29.17 -34.71
CA VAL A 38 47.10 -28.21 -35.62
C VAL A 38 45.60 -28.02 -35.32
N ASN A 39 44.97 -28.94 -34.63
CA ASN A 39 43.53 -28.93 -34.33
C ASN A 39 43.22 -28.67 -32.83
N TYR A 40 44.23 -28.53 -31.97
CA TYR A 40 43.99 -28.31 -30.53
C TYR A 40 43.11 -27.11 -30.26
N GLY A 41 43.27 -26.01 -31.01
CA GLY A 41 42.40 -24.84 -30.86
C GLY A 41 40.90 -25.16 -31.06
N VAL A 42 40.56 -26.00 -32.05
CA VAL A 42 39.17 -26.42 -32.31
C VAL A 42 38.69 -27.37 -31.21
N TRP A 43 39.51 -28.30 -30.74
CA TRP A 43 39.20 -29.16 -29.61
C TRP A 43 38.91 -28.36 -28.35
N MET A 44 39.72 -27.32 -28.05
CA MET A 44 39.54 -26.45 -26.90
C MET A 44 38.25 -25.63 -27.03
N ILE A 45 37.96 -25.08 -28.22
CA ILE A 45 36.70 -24.32 -28.42
C ILE A 45 35.49 -25.22 -28.17
N HIS A 46 35.46 -26.41 -28.78
CA HIS A 46 34.33 -27.32 -28.63
C HIS A 46 34.21 -27.86 -27.20
N ALA A 47 35.30 -28.22 -26.56
CA ALA A 47 35.34 -28.67 -25.17
C ALA A 47 34.86 -27.52 -24.23
N GLY A 48 35.31 -26.29 -24.47
CA GLY A 48 34.88 -25.11 -23.72
C GLY A 48 33.38 -24.86 -23.85
N ILE A 49 32.82 -25.00 -25.06
CA ILE A 49 31.36 -24.88 -25.27
C ILE A 49 30.59 -25.98 -24.53
N LEU A 50 31.08 -27.24 -24.56
CA LEU A 50 30.44 -28.33 -23.82
C LEU A 50 30.48 -28.12 -22.32
N VAL A 51 31.60 -27.66 -21.77
CA VAL A 51 31.73 -27.31 -20.35
C VAL A 51 30.81 -26.15 -19.98
N LEU A 52 30.67 -25.13 -20.85
CA LEU A 52 29.77 -24.03 -20.66
C LEU A 52 28.31 -24.51 -20.63
N ILE A 53 27.90 -25.38 -21.55
CA ILE A 53 26.55 -25.96 -21.56
C ILE A 53 26.28 -26.75 -20.28
N VAL A 54 27.23 -27.61 -19.84
CA VAL A 54 27.09 -28.34 -18.57
C VAL A 54 26.98 -27.41 -17.39
N GLY A 55 27.81 -26.35 -17.32
CA GLY A 55 27.74 -25.34 -16.30
C GLY A 55 26.38 -24.59 -16.30
N SER A 56 25.80 -24.37 -17.49
CA SER A 56 24.48 -23.76 -17.64
C SER A 56 23.36 -24.66 -17.11
N PHE A 57 23.39 -25.96 -17.43
CA PHE A 57 22.42 -26.89 -16.86
C PHE A 57 22.52 -26.99 -15.33
N ILE A 58 23.75 -27.00 -14.77
CA ILE A 58 23.92 -26.96 -13.32
C ILE A 58 23.36 -25.65 -12.74
N TYR A 59 23.69 -24.52 -13.37
CA TYR A 59 23.24 -23.20 -12.91
C TYR A 59 21.72 -23.11 -12.88
N PHE A 60 21.05 -23.34 -14.00
CA PHE A 60 19.58 -23.21 -14.06
C PHE A 60 18.88 -24.31 -13.27
N GLY A 61 19.36 -25.56 -13.29
CA GLY A 61 18.75 -26.67 -12.55
C GLY A 61 18.89 -26.60 -11.03
N THR A 62 19.85 -25.81 -10.52
CA THR A 62 20.04 -25.62 -9.07
C THR A 62 19.86 -24.17 -8.63
N LYS A 63 19.45 -23.28 -9.52
CA LYS A 63 19.28 -21.85 -9.23
C LYS A 63 18.16 -21.66 -8.24
N VAL A 64 18.50 -21.06 -7.12
CA VAL A 64 17.56 -20.52 -6.15
C VAL A 64 17.75 -19.01 -6.12
N GLU A 65 16.68 -18.27 -6.31
CA GLU A 65 16.72 -16.82 -6.31
C GLU A 65 15.44 -16.27 -5.68
N GLY A 66 15.59 -15.25 -4.88
CA GLY A 66 14.47 -14.60 -4.21
C GLY A 66 14.83 -13.25 -3.63
N ASP A 67 13.93 -12.73 -2.84
CA ASP A 67 14.03 -11.40 -2.25
C ASP A 67 13.86 -11.49 -0.73
N ALA A 68 14.74 -10.82 0.02
CA ALA A 68 14.67 -10.68 1.46
C ALA A 68 14.42 -9.21 1.84
N PRO A 69 13.26 -8.87 2.41
CA PRO A 69 13.03 -7.56 3.00
C PRO A 69 13.78 -7.48 4.33
N VAL A 70 14.78 -6.60 4.43
CA VAL A 70 15.65 -6.47 5.60
C VAL A 70 15.41 -5.12 6.26
N ALA A 71 14.92 -5.13 7.49
CA ALA A 71 14.68 -3.94 8.29
C ALA A 71 15.90 -3.57 9.15
N ARG A 72 15.88 -2.35 9.72
CA ARG A 72 16.99 -1.81 10.52
C ARG A 72 16.92 -2.28 11.96
N ARG A 73 15.81 -1.99 12.62
CA ARG A 73 15.69 -2.11 14.08
C ARG A 73 14.32 -2.63 14.46
N ARG A 74 14.28 -3.27 15.62
CA ARG A 74 13.07 -3.61 16.36
C ARG A 74 13.14 -3.06 17.78
N VAL A 75 11.98 -2.78 18.34
CA VAL A 75 11.82 -2.51 19.77
C VAL A 75 11.52 -3.84 20.46
N VAL A 76 12.29 -4.15 21.49
CA VAL A 76 12.02 -5.29 22.37
C VAL A 76 11.53 -4.74 23.70
N ALA A 77 10.28 -5.06 24.04
CA ALA A 77 9.66 -4.61 25.28
C ALA A 77 9.46 -5.80 26.23
N THR A 78 9.99 -5.70 27.45
CA THR A 78 9.74 -6.66 28.52
C THR A 78 8.82 -6.02 29.53
N VAL A 79 7.62 -6.56 29.64
CA VAL A 79 6.50 -6.03 30.42
C VAL A 79 6.27 -6.95 31.63
N PRO A 80 6.29 -6.45 32.87
CA PRO A 80 5.85 -7.23 34.01
C PRO A 80 4.35 -7.47 33.96
N THR A 81 3.95 -8.73 34.06
CA THR A 81 2.57 -9.21 34.10
C THR A 81 2.27 -9.91 35.44
N ALA A 82 1.02 -10.25 35.69
CA ALA A 82 0.65 -10.99 36.89
C ALA A 82 1.26 -12.42 36.94
N ALA A 83 1.63 -12.98 35.80
CA ALA A 83 2.24 -14.32 35.67
C ALA A 83 3.78 -14.30 35.64
N GLY A 84 4.41 -13.12 35.67
CA GLY A 84 5.86 -12.94 35.53
C GLY A 84 6.22 -11.78 34.63
N SER A 85 7.09 -11.98 33.67
CA SER A 85 7.40 -11.00 32.62
C SER A 85 7.12 -11.58 31.23
N GLU A 86 6.55 -10.78 30.37
CA GLU A 86 6.28 -11.12 28.97
C GLU A 86 7.10 -10.20 28.06
N THR A 87 7.70 -10.77 27.02
CA THR A 87 8.52 -10.02 26.08
C THR A 87 7.86 -10.02 24.70
N VAL A 88 7.72 -8.85 24.13
CA VAL A 88 7.24 -8.66 22.75
C VAL A 88 8.29 -7.89 21.96
N ALA A 89 8.47 -8.27 20.68
CA ALA A 89 9.31 -7.56 19.74
C ALA A 89 8.46 -7.08 18.57
N PHE A 90 8.68 -5.84 18.14
CA PHE A 90 7.97 -5.24 17.00
C PHE A 90 8.88 -4.28 16.25
N LEU A 91 8.64 -4.11 14.96
CA LEU A 91 9.47 -3.27 14.10
C LEU A 91 9.50 -1.82 14.60
N ALA A 92 10.70 -1.23 14.59
CA ALA A 92 10.89 0.17 14.89
C ALA A 92 10.57 1.07 13.70
N THR A 93 9.32 1.02 13.22
CA THR A 93 8.81 1.83 12.10
C THR A 93 7.61 2.66 12.54
N PRO A 94 7.46 3.92 12.10
CA PRO A 94 6.35 4.78 12.52
C PRO A 94 4.99 4.14 12.23
N GLY A 95 4.09 4.22 13.21
CA GLY A 95 2.75 3.63 13.14
C GLY A 95 2.67 2.16 13.56
N MET A 96 3.80 1.48 13.78
CA MET A 96 3.80 0.11 14.31
C MET A 96 3.25 0.06 15.73
N LYS A 97 2.33 -0.86 15.99
CA LYS A 97 1.65 -1.06 17.26
C LYS A 97 1.90 -2.45 17.80
N ALA A 98 1.98 -2.54 19.13
CA ALA A 98 2.00 -3.82 19.83
C ALA A 98 1.25 -3.70 21.15
N GLU A 99 0.66 -4.80 21.60
CA GLU A 99 -0.06 -4.89 22.87
C GLU A 99 0.39 -6.13 23.63
N VAL A 100 0.54 -6.01 24.93
CA VAL A 100 0.98 -7.09 25.82
C VAL A 100 0.15 -7.09 27.09
N GLY A 101 -0.18 -8.27 27.60
CA GLY A 101 -0.98 -8.44 28.81
C GLY A 101 -2.48 -8.33 28.55
N GLY A 102 -3.27 -8.24 29.62
CA GLY A 102 -4.73 -8.15 29.53
C GLY A 102 -5.34 -7.49 30.77
N GLY A 103 -6.56 -7.00 30.66
CA GLY A 103 -7.23 -6.29 31.75
C GLY A 103 -6.42 -5.10 32.26
N ASP A 104 -6.23 -5.03 33.57
CA ASP A 104 -5.50 -3.92 34.20
C ASP A 104 -3.98 -3.89 33.92
N THR A 105 -3.43 -4.99 33.37
CA THR A 105 -2.00 -5.08 32.99
C THR A 105 -1.75 -4.81 31.52
N LEU A 106 -2.78 -4.52 30.73
CA LEU A 106 -2.65 -4.22 29.32
C LEU A 106 -1.68 -3.04 29.10
N THR A 107 -0.66 -3.31 28.32
CA THR A 107 0.32 -2.30 27.90
C THR A 107 0.29 -2.17 26.42
N LYS A 108 0.12 -0.93 25.93
CA LYS A 108 0.07 -0.61 24.51
C LYS A 108 1.30 0.18 24.12
N PHE A 109 1.82 -0.16 22.95
CA PHE A 109 2.96 0.49 22.33
C PHE A 109 2.60 1.00 20.95
N GLU A 110 3.14 2.16 20.59
CA GLU A 110 3.07 2.70 19.23
C GLU A 110 4.37 3.45 18.92
N VAL A 111 5.04 3.07 17.83
CA VAL A 111 6.20 3.83 17.34
C VAL A 111 5.69 5.12 16.69
N THR A 112 6.01 6.26 17.29
CA THR A 112 5.51 7.57 16.84
C THR A 112 6.45 8.24 15.86
N SER A 113 7.76 8.09 16.05
CA SER A 113 8.78 8.68 15.17
C SER A 113 10.10 7.93 15.23
N ILE A 114 10.88 8.07 14.19
CA ILE A 114 12.27 7.63 14.11
C ILE A 114 13.14 8.79 13.64
N ASP A 115 14.39 8.81 14.09
CA ASP A 115 15.44 9.65 13.53
C ASP A 115 16.67 8.78 13.25
N PRO A 116 16.96 8.49 11.97
CA PRO A 116 18.07 7.61 11.61
C PRO A 116 19.44 8.24 11.78
N ALA A 117 19.53 9.51 12.09
CA ALA A 117 20.77 10.28 12.21
C ALA A 117 20.78 11.22 13.40
N TRP A 118 20.15 10.81 14.50
CA TRP A 118 20.11 11.55 15.75
C TRP A 118 21.52 11.88 16.25
N GLU A 119 21.82 13.15 16.46
CA GLU A 119 23.12 13.60 16.94
C GLU A 119 23.17 13.55 18.47
N LEU A 120 24.16 12.84 19.02
CA LEU A 120 24.42 12.79 20.47
C LEU A 120 25.00 14.12 20.93
N LEU A 121 24.28 14.81 21.81
CA LEU A 121 24.64 16.16 22.27
C LEU A 121 25.54 16.17 23.50
N SER A 122 25.75 15.02 24.17
CA SER A 122 26.49 14.91 25.43
C SER A 122 27.21 13.57 25.54
N GLY A 123 28.10 13.43 26.54
CA GLY A 123 28.90 12.24 26.78
C GLY A 123 30.16 12.14 25.94
N GLU A 124 30.85 11.00 26.01
CA GLU A 124 32.10 10.74 25.28
C GLU A 124 31.84 10.66 23.76
N SER A 125 30.66 10.20 23.37
CA SER A 125 30.20 10.07 21.95
C SER A 125 29.52 11.34 21.40
N LYS A 126 29.76 12.51 22.00
CA LYS A 126 29.19 13.77 21.51
C LYS A 126 29.57 14.05 20.07
N GLY A 127 28.54 14.31 19.24
CA GLY A 127 28.67 14.56 17.79
C GLY A 127 28.56 13.29 16.95
N GLU A 128 28.52 12.11 17.54
CA GLU A 128 28.21 10.86 16.83
C GLU A 128 26.71 10.82 16.47
N ARG A 129 26.41 10.11 15.40
CA ARG A 129 25.03 9.91 14.95
C ARG A 129 24.59 8.50 15.28
N ALA A 130 23.42 8.38 15.86
CA ALA A 130 22.81 7.11 16.23
C ALA A 130 21.36 7.04 15.72
N TYR A 131 20.83 5.84 15.64
CA TYR A 131 19.43 5.64 15.26
C TYR A 131 18.57 5.82 16.53
N SER A 132 17.62 6.74 16.48
CA SER A 132 16.70 7.03 17.58
C SER A 132 15.27 6.64 17.23
N VAL A 133 14.54 6.11 18.20
CA VAL A 133 13.12 5.71 18.07
C VAL A 133 12.35 6.29 19.25
N THR A 134 11.20 6.88 18.97
CA THR A 134 10.24 7.32 19.99
C THR A 134 9.05 6.40 20.02
N VAL A 135 8.76 5.83 21.18
CA VAL A 135 7.65 4.89 21.41
C VAL A 135 6.65 5.52 22.37
N ALA A 136 5.40 5.66 21.94
CA ALA A 136 4.30 5.97 22.85
C ALA A 136 3.95 4.73 23.66
N VAL A 137 3.85 4.90 24.97
CA VAL A 137 3.53 3.85 25.94
C VAL A 137 2.26 4.24 26.69
N GLU A 138 1.29 3.33 26.74
CA GLU A 138 0.10 3.44 27.59
C GLU A 138 0.01 2.21 28.48
N ARG A 139 0.16 2.42 29.81
CA ARG A 139 0.20 1.35 30.80
C ARG A 139 -0.31 1.81 32.15
N ALA A 140 -1.22 1.05 32.76
CA ALA A 140 -1.75 1.32 34.10
C ALA A 140 -2.21 2.78 34.28
N GLY A 141 -2.91 3.34 33.30
CA GLY A 141 -3.40 4.73 33.31
C GLY A 141 -2.32 5.80 33.09
N LYS A 142 -1.06 5.40 32.86
CA LYS A 142 0.03 6.31 32.51
C LYS A 142 0.21 6.35 31.00
N ARG A 143 0.39 7.55 30.45
CA ARG A 143 0.73 7.78 29.05
C ARG A 143 2.01 8.64 28.97
N TYR A 144 2.99 8.19 28.21
CA TYR A 144 4.26 8.87 28.00
C TYR A 144 4.91 8.44 26.70
N LEU A 145 5.92 9.19 26.24
CA LEU A 145 6.76 8.82 25.11
C LEU A 145 8.13 8.41 25.65
N ARG A 146 8.65 7.26 25.21
CA ARG A 146 10.01 6.80 25.52
C ARG A 146 10.89 6.91 24.30
N GLN A 147 11.97 7.68 24.42
CA GLN A 147 12.99 7.77 23.39
C GLN A 147 14.09 6.74 23.67
N LEU A 148 14.40 5.95 22.65
CA LEU A 148 15.46 4.94 22.65
C LEU A 148 16.52 5.34 21.63
N ILE A 149 17.81 5.14 21.98
CA ILE A 149 18.94 5.44 21.08
C ILE A 149 19.79 4.17 20.93
N ALA A 150 19.97 3.73 19.69
CA ALA A 150 20.74 2.52 19.39
C ALA A 150 22.20 2.66 19.87
N GLY A 151 22.66 1.65 20.61
CA GLY A 151 24.01 1.63 21.18
C GLY A 151 24.20 2.47 22.44
N HIS A 152 23.21 3.27 22.84
CA HIS A 152 23.30 4.21 23.95
C HIS A 152 22.09 4.13 24.90
N PRO A 153 21.88 2.99 25.59
CA PRO A 153 20.73 2.81 26.48
C PRO A 153 20.73 3.76 27.65
N GLU A 154 21.90 4.31 28.02
CA GLU A 154 22.06 5.31 29.07
C GLU A 154 21.38 6.64 28.80
N PHE A 155 21.13 6.97 27.51
CA PHE A 155 20.43 8.17 27.08
C PHE A 155 18.92 7.95 26.86
N THR A 156 18.36 6.81 27.33
CA THR A 156 16.91 6.59 27.33
C THR A 156 16.22 7.68 28.14
N GLU A 157 15.22 8.34 27.53
CA GLU A 157 14.44 9.35 28.22
C GLU A 157 12.94 9.19 28.02
N ASP A 158 12.16 9.56 29.06
CA ASP A 158 10.71 9.58 29.05
C ASP A 158 10.21 11.03 28.99
N LEU A 159 9.30 11.27 28.03
CA LEU A 159 8.59 12.53 27.85
C LEU A 159 7.17 12.34 28.41
N ILE A 160 6.85 13.05 29.49
CA ILE A 160 5.66 12.78 30.31
C ILE A 160 4.58 13.81 30.01
N PHE A 161 3.35 13.33 29.84
CA PHE A 161 2.15 14.19 29.73
C PHE A 161 1.64 14.54 31.13
N THR A 162 1.33 15.82 31.36
CA THR A 162 0.70 16.31 32.60
C THR A 162 -0.67 16.88 32.31
N GLY A 163 -1.71 16.30 32.95
CA GLY A 163 -3.11 16.70 32.71
C GLY A 163 -3.61 16.28 31.32
N ASP A 164 -4.57 17.01 30.80
CA ASP A 164 -5.17 16.76 29.48
C ASP A 164 -4.37 17.33 28.30
N GLN A 165 -3.10 17.65 28.51
CA GLN A 165 -2.27 18.25 27.48
C GLN A 165 -1.88 17.22 26.41
N GLN A 166 -1.97 17.63 25.14
CA GLN A 166 -1.58 16.79 24.02
C GLN A 166 -0.06 16.71 23.80
N GLN A 167 0.71 17.65 24.38
CA GLN A 167 2.17 17.67 24.28
C GLN A 167 2.83 17.35 25.63
N PRO A 168 3.95 16.64 25.63
CA PRO A 168 4.66 16.28 26.85
C PRO A 168 5.34 17.51 27.49
N VAL A 169 5.26 17.65 28.80
CA VAL A 169 5.78 18.81 29.57
C VAL A 169 6.97 18.46 30.45
N LYS A 170 7.13 17.20 30.86
CA LYS A 170 8.19 16.74 31.73
C LYS A 170 9.05 15.69 31.07
N ARG A 171 10.32 15.68 31.44
CA ARG A 171 11.30 14.69 31.07
C ARG A 171 11.77 13.89 32.28
N ALA A 172 11.88 12.58 32.11
CA ALA A 172 12.68 11.73 33.02
C ALA A 172 13.73 11.01 32.16
N VAL A 173 14.98 11.02 32.58
CA VAL A 173 16.14 10.56 31.81
C VAL A 173 16.82 9.41 32.53
N LYS A 174 17.13 8.34 31.80
CA LYS A 174 17.94 7.25 32.31
C LYS A 174 19.44 7.61 32.17
N GLU A 175 19.97 8.25 33.17
CA GLU A 175 21.41 8.44 33.32
C GLU A 175 21.89 7.68 34.56
N THR A 176 23.21 7.52 34.72
CA THR A 176 23.78 6.94 35.92
C THR A 176 23.28 7.67 37.17
N GLY A 177 22.49 6.98 38.00
CA GLY A 177 21.88 7.52 39.22
C GLY A 177 20.58 8.30 39.07
N LYS A 178 19.98 8.36 37.86
CA LYS A 178 18.65 8.94 37.61
C LYS A 178 17.66 7.87 37.16
N ALA A 179 16.42 7.96 37.64
CA ALA A 179 15.33 7.05 37.28
C ALA A 179 14.55 7.58 36.07
N ILE A 180 14.13 6.68 35.18
CA ILE A 180 13.10 6.94 34.17
C ILE A 180 11.71 6.88 34.82
N TYR A 181 10.68 7.40 34.14
CA TYR A 181 9.30 7.51 34.66
C TYR A 181 8.67 6.16 35.02
N ASP A 182 8.94 5.12 34.21
CA ASP A 182 8.50 3.74 34.46
C ASP A 182 9.70 2.79 34.40
N GLU A 183 10.31 2.53 35.56
CA GLU A 183 11.48 1.63 35.68
C GLU A 183 11.13 0.16 35.55
N ALA A 184 9.86 -0.19 35.79
CA ALA A 184 9.40 -1.58 35.70
C ALA A 184 9.28 -2.06 34.22
N LEU A 185 9.19 -1.13 33.29
CA LEU A 185 9.11 -1.40 31.88
C LEU A 185 10.50 -1.29 31.23
N ALA A 186 11.02 -2.41 30.74
CA ALA A 186 12.27 -2.41 29.97
C ALA A 186 11.98 -2.39 28.48
N LEU A 187 12.55 -1.38 27.79
CA LEU A 187 12.57 -1.32 26.32
C LEU A 187 14.03 -1.25 25.86
N SER A 188 14.34 -2.04 24.84
CA SER A 188 15.63 -1.99 24.14
C SER A 188 15.41 -1.83 22.64
N LEU A 189 16.40 -1.27 21.96
CA LEU A 189 16.42 -1.14 20.51
C LEU A 189 17.48 -2.10 19.96
N GLU A 190 17.03 -3.10 19.22
CA GLU A 190 17.86 -4.17 18.69
C GLU A 190 17.87 -4.16 17.17
N TYR A 191 18.82 -4.89 16.56
CA TYR A 191 18.77 -5.22 15.13
C TYR A 191 17.58 -6.14 14.85
N GLU A 192 16.84 -5.85 13.77
CA GLU A 192 15.81 -6.77 13.30
C GLU A 192 16.44 -7.89 12.47
N PRO A 193 16.38 -9.15 12.91
CA PRO A 193 16.93 -10.26 12.15
C PRO A 193 16.01 -10.68 11.03
N GLN A 194 16.54 -10.78 9.82
CA GLN A 194 15.89 -11.44 8.69
C GLN A 194 16.51 -12.83 8.51
N GLU A 195 15.70 -13.86 8.66
CA GLU A 195 16.12 -15.26 8.63
C GLU A 195 15.76 -15.98 7.33
N HIS A 196 14.90 -15.40 6.51
CA HIS A 196 14.32 -16.03 5.34
C HIS A 196 14.32 -15.08 4.13
N PHE A 197 14.28 -15.67 2.95
CA PHE A 197 14.00 -14.94 1.71
C PHE A 197 12.84 -15.59 0.96
N TYR A 198 12.10 -14.80 0.19
CA TYR A 198 10.93 -15.23 -0.56
C TYR A 198 11.35 -15.65 -1.96
N LEU A 199 10.99 -16.87 -2.37
CA LEU A 199 11.32 -17.40 -3.69
C LEU A 199 10.69 -16.56 -4.79
N ARG A 200 11.48 -16.23 -5.81
CA ARG A 200 11.02 -15.49 -6.98
C ARG A 200 10.94 -16.35 -8.24
N ASN A 201 11.85 -17.27 -8.42
CA ASN A 201 12.09 -17.96 -9.68
C ASN A 201 11.96 -19.49 -9.61
N GLU A 202 11.29 -20.04 -8.61
CA GLU A 202 11.02 -21.48 -8.59
C GLU A 202 9.64 -21.78 -9.17
N LEU A 203 9.60 -22.52 -10.29
CA LEU A 203 8.46 -22.65 -11.16
C LEU A 203 7.26 -23.40 -10.56
N VAL A 204 7.50 -24.39 -9.73
CA VAL A 204 6.45 -25.32 -9.28
C VAL A 204 6.15 -25.19 -7.78
N LYS A 205 7.11 -24.68 -7.02
CA LYS A 205 7.07 -24.66 -5.54
C LYS A 205 7.28 -23.28 -4.96
N SER A 206 6.92 -22.24 -5.66
CA SER A 206 7.19 -20.87 -5.22
C SER A 206 6.05 -20.20 -4.46
N TRP A 207 4.90 -20.84 -4.37
CA TRP A 207 3.71 -20.29 -3.77
C TRP A 207 3.39 -20.91 -2.43
N ALA A 208 2.87 -20.09 -1.50
CA ALA A 208 2.44 -20.56 -0.19
C ALA A 208 1.22 -19.80 0.32
N LEU A 209 0.45 -20.49 1.14
CA LEU A 209 -0.55 -19.91 2.03
C LEU A 209 0.07 -19.77 3.42
N TYR A 210 -0.05 -18.62 4.02
CA TYR A 210 0.36 -18.37 5.40
C TYR A 210 -0.86 -18.30 6.28
N VAL A 211 -0.81 -18.95 7.43
CA VAL A 211 -1.90 -19.00 8.39
C VAL A 211 -1.41 -18.66 9.79
N ARG A 212 -2.24 -17.95 10.58
CA ARG A 212 -2.04 -17.73 12.02
C ARG A 212 -3.35 -17.45 12.72
N LYS A 213 -3.39 -17.55 14.05
CA LYS A 213 -4.52 -17.00 14.81
C LYS A 213 -4.42 -15.47 14.84
N PRO A 214 -5.56 -14.75 14.86
CA PRO A 214 -5.53 -13.30 15.04
C PRO A 214 -4.77 -12.91 16.31
N GLY A 215 -3.80 -12.00 16.14
CA GLY A 215 -2.93 -11.53 17.23
C GLY A 215 -1.66 -12.35 17.47
N ASP A 216 -1.50 -13.54 16.88
CA ASP A 216 -0.24 -14.28 16.96
C ASP A 216 0.85 -13.58 16.16
N ALA A 217 2.09 -13.57 16.68
CA ALA A 217 3.22 -12.96 16.00
C ALA A 217 3.75 -13.80 14.83
N GLN A 218 3.58 -15.13 14.88
CA GLN A 218 4.19 -16.04 13.93
C GLN A 218 3.21 -16.54 12.89
N TRP A 219 3.65 -16.52 11.64
CA TRP A 219 2.96 -17.11 10.51
C TRP A 219 3.49 -18.50 10.22
N VAL A 220 2.58 -19.46 10.05
CA VAL A 220 2.90 -20.81 9.60
C VAL A 220 2.68 -20.91 8.10
N GLU A 221 3.66 -21.47 7.39
CA GLU A 221 3.67 -21.62 5.94
C GLU A 221 3.07 -22.95 5.51
N ARG A 222 2.18 -22.92 4.51
CA ARG A 222 1.66 -24.10 3.81
C ARG A 222 2.02 -23.98 2.32
N PRO A 223 2.93 -24.77 1.79
CA PRO A 223 3.25 -24.77 0.37
C PRO A 223 2.04 -25.08 -0.49
N ILE A 224 1.90 -24.37 -1.61
CA ILE A 224 0.87 -24.65 -2.64
C ILE A 224 1.57 -25.28 -3.83
N GLU A 225 1.34 -26.57 -4.04
CA GLU A 225 1.88 -27.31 -5.16
C GLU A 225 0.89 -27.40 -6.31
N GLY A 226 1.36 -27.29 -7.55
CA GLY A 226 0.54 -27.45 -8.75
C GLY A 226 -0.25 -26.21 -9.19
N LEU A 227 0.04 -25.03 -8.61
CA LEU A 227 -0.57 -23.80 -9.08
C LEU A 227 -0.14 -23.51 -10.53
N PRO A 228 -1.07 -23.20 -11.44
CA PRO A 228 -0.76 -22.98 -12.85
C PRO A 228 0.10 -21.72 -13.05
N LEU A 229 1.06 -21.82 -13.98
CA LEU A 229 2.06 -20.77 -14.23
C LEU A 229 1.58 -19.70 -15.23
N TYR A 230 0.74 -20.07 -16.19
CA TYR A 230 0.53 -19.25 -17.39
C TYR A 230 -0.91 -18.76 -17.59
N ASN A 231 -1.88 -19.41 -17.01
CA ASN A 231 -3.29 -19.16 -17.31
C ASN A 231 -4.09 -18.80 -16.07
N ASP A 232 -5.16 -18.06 -16.28
CA ASP A 232 -6.21 -17.86 -15.30
C ASP A 232 -7.13 -19.08 -15.28
N TYR A 233 -7.63 -19.47 -14.12
CA TYR A 233 -8.55 -20.58 -13.94
C TYR A 233 -9.65 -20.19 -12.97
N VAL A 234 -10.89 -20.25 -13.41
CA VAL A 234 -12.08 -19.99 -12.59
C VAL A 234 -13.15 -21.01 -12.85
N GLY A 235 -13.86 -21.42 -11.82
CA GLY A 235 -14.95 -22.40 -11.94
C GLY A 235 -16.22 -21.84 -12.57
N SER A 236 -16.46 -20.52 -12.48
CA SER A 236 -17.61 -19.82 -13.05
C SER A 236 -17.25 -18.38 -13.38
N ARG A 237 -17.84 -17.82 -14.45
CA ARG A 237 -17.72 -16.40 -14.80
C ARG A 237 -18.28 -15.46 -13.72
N ASP A 238 -19.23 -15.95 -12.92
CA ASP A 238 -19.83 -15.15 -11.84
C ASP A 238 -18.84 -14.81 -10.71
N LEU A 239 -17.69 -15.49 -10.67
CA LEU A 239 -16.64 -15.25 -9.66
C LEU A 239 -15.74 -14.05 -9.98
N VAL A 240 -15.83 -13.50 -11.19
CA VAL A 240 -14.95 -12.44 -11.69
C VAL A 240 -15.70 -11.35 -12.42
N PHE A 241 -15.11 -10.16 -12.53
CA PHE A 241 -15.53 -9.17 -13.51
C PHE A 241 -14.61 -9.26 -14.73
N LEU A 242 -15.21 -9.12 -15.93
CA LEU A 242 -14.50 -9.09 -17.20
C LEU A 242 -14.58 -7.69 -17.81
N GLN A 243 -13.60 -7.32 -18.60
CA GLN A 243 -13.58 -6.10 -19.38
C GLN A 243 -14.00 -6.43 -20.83
N GLY A 244 -15.09 -5.81 -21.30
CA GLY A 244 -15.55 -6.02 -22.66
C GLY A 244 -15.90 -7.48 -22.97
N ASN A 245 -15.26 -8.01 -24.03
CA ASN A 245 -15.46 -9.39 -24.51
C ASN A 245 -14.36 -10.35 -24.07
N ASP A 246 -13.57 -9.97 -23.07
CA ASP A 246 -12.51 -10.85 -22.56
C ASP A 246 -13.09 -12.17 -22.05
N ASP A 247 -12.36 -13.22 -22.32
CA ASP A 247 -12.72 -14.58 -21.92
C ASP A 247 -11.72 -15.14 -20.93
N VAL A 248 -12.23 -15.77 -19.89
CA VAL A 248 -11.41 -16.47 -18.89
C VAL A 248 -11.72 -17.95 -19.01
N PRO A 249 -10.70 -18.82 -19.05
CA PRO A 249 -10.90 -20.26 -19.06
C PRO A 249 -11.76 -20.71 -17.88
N LEU A 250 -12.85 -21.43 -18.17
CA LEU A 250 -13.71 -22.04 -17.17
C LEU A 250 -13.20 -23.44 -16.86
N ASP A 251 -12.19 -23.53 -16.02
CA ASP A 251 -11.61 -24.79 -15.57
C ASP A 251 -11.32 -24.67 -14.08
N PRO A 252 -12.16 -25.26 -13.21
CA PRO A 252 -11.99 -25.15 -11.77
C PRO A 252 -10.75 -25.88 -11.34
N LEU A 253 -9.97 -25.23 -10.48
CA LEU A 253 -8.85 -25.88 -9.81
C LEU A 253 -9.36 -26.71 -8.62
N ASP A 254 -8.64 -27.77 -8.33
CA ASP A 254 -8.88 -28.65 -7.19
C ASP A 254 -7.54 -29.00 -6.52
N ILE A 255 -6.92 -28.01 -5.86
CA ILE A 255 -5.61 -28.13 -5.24
C ILE A 255 -5.79 -28.09 -3.72
N ASP A 256 -5.44 -29.18 -3.05
CA ASP A 256 -5.42 -29.25 -1.59
C ASP A 256 -4.18 -28.54 -1.03
N VAL A 257 -4.38 -27.77 0.05
CA VAL A 257 -3.32 -27.07 0.79
C VAL A 257 -3.34 -27.57 2.24
N PRO A 258 -2.75 -28.75 2.49
CA PRO A 258 -2.70 -29.34 3.83
C PRO A 258 -1.74 -28.60 4.75
N ALA A 259 -1.91 -28.76 6.05
CA ALA A 259 -0.90 -28.38 7.02
C ALA A 259 0.33 -29.30 6.88
N THR A 260 1.50 -28.71 6.85
CA THR A 260 2.79 -29.40 6.74
C THR A 260 3.64 -29.27 7.99
N ASP A 261 3.36 -28.26 8.82
CA ASP A 261 4.09 -27.96 10.04
C ASP A 261 3.27 -28.39 11.28
N PRO A 262 3.86 -29.14 12.22
CA PRO A 262 3.19 -29.51 13.46
C PRO A 262 2.78 -28.34 14.35
N SER A 263 3.41 -27.16 14.19
CA SER A 263 3.06 -25.94 14.92
C SER A 263 1.86 -25.19 14.34
N ASP A 264 1.29 -25.69 13.24
CA ASP A 264 0.16 -25.06 12.58
C ASP A 264 -1.09 -25.03 13.49
N PRO A 265 -1.58 -23.83 13.87
CA PRO A 265 -2.73 -23.72 14.77
C PRO A 265 -4.05 -24.22 14.15
N PHE A 266 -4.06 -24.48 12.84
CA PHE A 266 -5.18 -25.00 12.06
C PHE A 266 -4.82 -26.32 11.35
N GLY A 267 -3.97 -27.15 11.98
CA GLY A 267 -3.50 -28.41 11.40
C GLY A 267 -4.61 -29.40 11.04
N ASP A 268 -5.79 -29.23 11.65
CA ASP A 268 -7.01 -29.99 11.39
C ASP A 268 -7.83 -29.47 10.19
N VAL A 269 -7.48 -28.31 9.62
CA VAL A 269 -8.19 -27.68 8.52
C VAL A 269 -7.38 -27.80 7.23
N SER A 270 -7.94 -28.47 6.22
CA SER A 270 -7.39 -28.45 4.86
C SER A 270 -8.04 -27.32 4.06
N PHE A 271 -7.22 -26.43 3.53
CA PHE A 271 -7.67 -25.42 2.57
C PHE A 271 -7.63 -26.00 1.17
N LYS A 272 -8.46 -25.47 0.29
CA LYS A 272 -8.58 -25.90 -1.10
C LYS A 272 -8.55 -24.69 -2.05
N VAL A 273 -7.68 -24.72 -3.05
CA VAL A 273 -7.63 -23.73 -4.12
C VAL A 273 -8.60 -24.15 -5.22
N SER A 274 -9.61 -23.33 -5.46
CA SER A 274 -10.65 -23.58 -6.47
C SER A 274 -10.57 -22.62 -7.68
N GLY A 275 -9.66 -21.66 -7.65
CA GLY A 275 -9.40 -20.74 -8.75
C GLY A 275 -8.10 -19.96 -8.55
N TYR A 276 -7.56 -19.48 -9.65
CA TYR A 276 -6.36 -18.66 -9.66
C TYR A 276 -6.42 -17.66 -10.80
N LEU A 277 -6.13 -16.41 -10.50
CA LEU A 277 -5.99 -15.35 -11.48
C LEU A 277 -4.56 -14.82 -11.40
N ARG A 278 -3.90 -14.83 -12.52
CA ARG A 278 -2.51 -14.37 -12.61
C ARG A 278 -2.40 -12.84 -12.57
N TYR A 279 -3.41 -12.16 -13.13
CA TYR A 279 -3.43 -10.71 -13.22
C TYR A 279 -4.84 -10.16 -13.09
N ALA A 280 -5.22 -9.78 -11.87
CA ALA A 280 -6.55 -9.25 -11.60
C ALA A 280 -6.51 -8.20 -10.48
N ILE A 281 -7.36 -7.20 -10.58
CA ILE A 281 -7.44 -6.09 -9.64
C ILE A 281 -8.71 -6.25 -8.81
N PRO A 282 -8.67 -6.17 -7.47
CA PRO A 282 -9.89 -6.12 -6.65
C PRO A 282 -10.77 -4.96 -7.09
N ARG A 283 -12.04 -5.24 -7.37
CA ARG A 283 -13.02 -4.23 -7.78
C ARG A 283 -14.33 -4.44 -7.04
N SER A 284 -14.93 -3.33 -6.66
CA SER A 284 -16.29 -3.34 -6.11
C SER A 284 -17.21 -2.60 -7.08
N ARG A 285 -18.34 -3.22 -7.39
CA ARG A 285 -19.39 -2.65 -8.22
C ARG A 285 -20.73 -2.84 -7.57
N PHE A 286 -21.61 -1.88 -7.74
CA PHE A 286 -23.02 -2.11 -7.41
C PHE A 286 -23.67 -2.95 -8.51
N THR A 287 -24.40 -3.97 -8.07
CA THR A 287 -25.24 -4.83 -8.90
C THR A 287 -26.66 -4.77 -8.36
N GLU A 288 -27.67 -4.98 -9.23
CA GLU A 288 -29.05 -5.11 -8.75
C GLU A 288 -29.18 -6.43 -7.98
N GLY A 289 -29.56 -6.32 -6.71
CA GLY A 289 -29.85 -7.47 -5.87
C GLY A 289 -31.16 -8.15 -6.27
N ASP A 290 -31.35 -9.36 -5.80
CA ASP A 290 -32.60 -10.10 -6.00
C ASP A 290 -33.76 -9.53 -5.12
N ALA A 291 -34.96 -10.12 -5.23
CA ALA A 291 -36.12 -9.68 -4.49
C ALA A 291 -35.98 -9.76 -2.95
N THR A 292 -35.00 -10.52 -2.44
CA THR A 292 -34.73 -10.69 -1.00
C THR A 292 -33.71 -9.69 -0.47
N ALA A 293 -32.96 -9.03 -1.37
CA ALA A 293 -31.99 -8.01 -1.00
C ALA A 293 -32.68 -6.79 -0.38
N PRO A 294 -32.07 -6.15 0.62
CA PRO A 294 -32.64 -4.97 1.26
C PRO A 294 -32.79 -3.82 0.28
N PHE A 295 -33.83 -2.99 0.50
CA PHE A 295 -34.01 -1.76 -0.25
C PHE A 295 -32.80 -0.84 -0.02
N ASN A 296 -32.07 -0.53 -1.09
CA ASN A 296 -30.87 0.31 -1.08
C ASN A 296 -30.71 1.01 -2.43
N PRO A 297 -31.41 2.11 -2.65
CA PRO A 297 -31.38 2.80 -3.94
C PRO A 297 -30.01 3.41 -4.25
N VAL A 298 -29.47 3.04 -5.41
CA VAL A 298 -28.18 3.52 -5.96
C VAL A 298 -28.44 4.10 -7.33
N ALA A 299 -28.08 5.35 -7.56
CA ALA A 299 -28.20 6.04 -8.84
C ALA A 299 -26.82 6.36 -9.43
N PHE A 300 -26.61 6.04 -10.70
CA PHE A 300 -25.48 6.50 -11.49
C PHE A 300 -25.96 7.69 -12.33
N VAL A 301 -25.38 8.85 -12.08
CA VAL A 301 -25.85 10.13 -12.62
C VAL A 301 -24.73 10.78 -13.40
N SER A 302 -25.04 11.20 -14.64
CA SER A 302 -24.15 11.98 -15.48
C SER A 302 -24.67 13.43 -15.52
N VAL A 303 -23.81 14.36 -15.21
CA VAL A 303 -24.07 15.80 -15.29
C VAL A 303 -23.16 16.39 -16.35
N ALA A 304 -23.72 17.13 -17.30
CA ALA A 304 -22.94 17.80 -18.32
C ALA A 304 -23.34 19.27 -18.46
N SER A 305 -22.35 20.13 -18.75
CA SER A 305 -22.57 21.54 -19.02
C SER A 305 -22.59 21.81 -20.55
N ASP A 306 -23.18 22.93 -20.94
CA ASP A 306 -23.12 23.45 -22.31
C ASP A 306 -21.71 23.75 -22.82
N LYS A 307 -20.73 23.89 -21.90
CA LYS A 307 -19.30 24.06 -22.16
C LYS A 307 -18.56 22.75 -22.44
N GLY A 308 -19.28 21.61 -22.48
CA GLY A 308 -18.71 20.30 -22.77
C GLY A 308 -18.05 19.60 -21.56
N GLN A 309 -18.13 20.18 -20.37
CA GLN A 309 -17.69 19.51 -19.15
C GLN A 309 -18.69 18.40 -18.79
N LYS A 310 -18.20 17.22 -18.48
CA LYS A 310 -19.00 16.06 -18.06
C LYS A 310 -18.43 15.48 -16.78
N ALA A 311 -19.31 15.18 -15.82
CA ALA A 311 -18.96 14.46 -14.59
C ALA A 311 -19.97 13.34 -14.33
N ASP A 312 -19.48 12.20 -13.91
CA ASP A 312 -20.28 11.01 -13.61
C ASP A 312 -20.20 10.71 -12.10
N TYR A 313 -21.36 10.55 -11.47
CA TYR A 313 -21.50 10.38 -10.03
C TYR A 313 -22.22 9.08 -9.69
N ARG A 314 -21.86 8.50 -8.57
CA ARG A 314 -22.56 7.38 -7.94
C ARG A 314 -23.12 7.87 -6.61
N LEU A 315 -24.42 7.83 -6.45
CA LEU A 315 -25.13 8.30 -5.28
C LEU A 315 -25.90 7.14 -4.63
N ILE A 316 -25.84 7.01 -3.31
CA ILE A 316 -26.52 5.97 -2.53
C ILE A 316 -27.50 6.66 -1.59
N ALA A 317 -28.79 6.49 -1.81
CA ALA A 317 -29.81 7.28 -1.13
C ALA A 317 -29.88 7.08 0.40
N LEU A 318 -29.51 5.90 0.90
CA LEU A 318 -29.53 5.58 2.33
C LEU A 318 -28.21 5.88 3.06
N ASP A 319 -27.15 6.23 2.32
CA ASP A 319 -25.88 6.65 2.88
C ASP A 319 -25.73 8.17 2.73
N PRO A 320 -25.82 8.95 3.83
CA PRO A 320 -25.78 10.41 3.76
C PRO A 320 -24.49 10.97 3.15
N GLU A 321 -23.36 10.29 3.30
CA GLU A 321 -22.07 10.74 2.74
C GLU A 321 -21.99 10.47 1.25
N LEU A 322 -22.50 9.33 0.81
CA LEU A 322 -22.49 8.89 -0.59
C LEU A 322 -23.75 9.29 -1.36
N SER A 323 -24.75 9.89 -0.69
CA SER A 323 -25.96 10.42 -1.33
C SER A 323 -25.78 11.84 -1.89
N ALA A 324 -24.60 12.44 -1.74
CA ALA A 324 -24.27 13.78 -2.19
C ALA A 324 -22.95 13.81 -2.95
N ALA A 325 -22.84 14.75 -3.91
CA ALA A 325 -21.66 15.02 -4.69
C ALA A 325 -21.43 16.52 -4.83
N ASP A 326 -20.23 16.94 -5.27
CA ASP A 326 -19.82 18.32 -5.46
C ASP A 326 -20.08 19.21 -4.21
N GLY A 327 -19.65 18.73 -3.04
CA GLY A 327 -19.87 19.47 -1.79
C GLY A 327 -21.33 19.55 -1.36
N GLY A 328 -22.18 18.65 -1.86
CA GLY A 328 -23.60 18.59 -1.56
C GLY A 328 -24.49 19.31 -2.57
N LEU A 329 -23.96 19.84 -3.66
CA LEU A 329 -24.74 20.48 -4.72
C LEU A 329 -25.65 19.51 -5.47
N LEU A 330 -25.23 18.27 -5.62
CA LEU A 330 -26.02 17.16 -6.17
C LEU A 330 -26.34 16.16 -5.06
N ARG A 331 -27.62 15.83 -4.86
CA ARG A 331 -28.06 14.88 -3.83
C ARG A 331 -29.01 13.84 -4.39
N PHE A 332 -29.08 12.69 -3.72
CA PHE A 332 -30.07 11.64 -3.98
C PHE A 332 -30.77 11.27 -2.66
N GLN A 333 -32.10 11.33 -2.67
CA GLN A 333 -32.95 11.11 -1.51
C GLN A 333 -34.14 10.20 -1.86
N THR A 334 -34.68 9.54 -0.84
CA THR A 334 -35.94 8.78 -0.97
C THR A 334 -37.03 9.39 -0.16
N ILE A 335 -38.25 9.31 -0.65
CA ILE A 335 -39.47 9.76 0.08
C ILE A 335 -40.46 8.61 0.21
N ALA A 336 -41.11 8.56 1.35
CA ALA A 336 -42.18 7.60 1.63
C ALA A 336 -43.59 8.18 1.34
N ARG A 337 -43.71 9.51 1.30
CA ARG A 337 -44.96 10.24 1.05
C ARG A 337 -44.71 11.42 0.15
N GLU A 338 -45.72 11.77 -0.69
CA GLU A 338 -45.62 12.86 -1.66
C GLU A 338 -45.37 14.24 -1.03
N GLU A 339 -45.91 14.47 0.16
CA GLU A 339 -45.77 15.75 0.86
C GLU A 339 -44.29 16.06 1.22
N GLN A 340 -43.45 15.05 1.36
CA GLN A 340 -42.04 15.23 1.65
C GLN A 340 -41.27 15.88 0.50
N LEU A 341 -41.82 15.85 -0.72
CA LEU A 341 -41.20 16.47 -1.89
C LEU A 341 -41.11 18.00 -1.74
N GLU A 342 -42.07 18.61 -1.06
CA GLU A 342 -42.07 20.06 -0.84
C GLU A 342 -40.88 20.51 -0.01
N GLY A 343 -40.38 19.67 0.90
CA GLY A 343 -39.18 19.97 1.69
C GLY A 343 -37.94 20.21 0.84
N PHE A 344 -37.83 19.56 -0.33
CA PHE A 344 -36.68 19.73 -1.25
C PHE A 344 -36.80 20.97 -2.14
N ARG A 345 -37.94 21.67 -2.13
CA ARG A 345 -38.12 22.92 -2.88
C ARG A 345 -37.74 24.14 -2.06
N ASN A 346 -37.68 24.02 -0.73
CA ASN A 346 -37.38 25.11 0.16
C ASN A 346 -35.91 25.46 0.14
N GLN A 347 -35.60 26.75 -0.05
CA GLN A 347 -34.25 27.27 0.11
C GLN A 347 -33.88 27.42 1.59
N PRO A 348 -32.57 27.30 1.94
CA PRO A 348 -32.14 27.69 3.28
C PRO A 348 -32.59 29.10 3.61
N ALA A 349 -33.02 29.30 4.83
CA ALA A 349 -33.54 30.61 5.25
C ALA A 349 -33.10 30.96 6.68
N ILE A 350 -33.00 32.23 6.94
CA ILE A 350 -32.92 32.82 8.30
C ILE A 350 -34.27 33.39 8.66
N VAL A 351 -34.81 33.01 9.81
CA VAL A 351 -35.99 33.60 10.41
C VAL A 351 -35.57 34.47 11.58
N VAL A 352 -35.76 35.74 11.45
CA VAL A 352 -35.45 36.74 12.50
C VAL A 352 -36.70 37.24 13.15
N ARG A 353 -36.77 37.15 14.47
CA ARG A 353 -37.91 37.65 15.29
C ARG A 353 -37.44 38.67 16.32
N ILE A 354 -38.15 39.77 16.39
CA ILE A 354 -37.98 40.81 17.43
C ILE A 354 -39.33 40.96 18.14
N PRO A 355 -39.57 40.21 19.23
CA PRO A 355 -40.88 40.18 19.88
C PRO A 355 -41.35 41.56 20.36
N ALA A 356 -40.44 42.39 20.88
CA ALA A 356 -40.74 43.71 21.36
C ALA A 356 -41.30 44.70 20.29
N ALA A 357 -40.90 44.46 19.03
CA ALA A 357 -41.34 45.24 17.86
C ALA A 357 -42.41 44.50 17.04
N ASN A 358 -42.84 43.31 17.45
CA ASN A 358 -43.75 42.44 16.70
C ASN A 358 -43.28 42.22 15.23
N ILE A 359 -41.96 42.05 15.05
CA ILE A 359 -41.35 41.84 13.74
C ILE A 359 -40.96 40.38 13.60
N GLU A 360 -41.35 39.78 12.48
CA GLU A 360 -40.84 38.48 12.02
C GLU A 360 -40.48 38.58 10.53
N ILE A 361 -39.27 38.24 10.18
CA ILE A 361 -38.75 38.26 8.82
C ILE A 361 -38.20 36.90 8.51
N ARG A 362 -38.58 36.33 7.37
CA ARG A 362 -37.97 35.16 6.80
C ARG A 362 -37.22 35.54 5.52
N GLU A 363 -35.94 35.38 5.50
CA GLU A 363 -35.07 35.69 4.33
C GLU A 363 -34.38 34.43 3.81
N GLU A 364 -34.59 34.17 2.54
CA GLU A 364 -34.00 33.03 1.87
C GLU A 364 -32.52 33.30 1.52
N ILE A 365 -31.65 32.33 1.84
CA ILE A 365 -30.25 32.36 1.50
C ILE A 365 -30.07 31.75 0.09
N ARG A 366 -30.20 32.61 -0.94
CA ARG A 366 -30.23 32.18 -2.36
C ARG A 366 -28.88 31.79 -2.90
N ASP A 367 -27.81 32.29 -2.33
CA ASP A 367 -26.44 32.02 -2.75
C ASP A 367 -25.55 31.88 -1.51
N VAL A 368 -25.06 30.66 -1.28
CA VAL A 368 -24.18 30.39 -0.15
C VAL A 368 -22.80 31.02 -0.36
N ALA A 369 -22.41 31.27 -1.60
CA ALA A 369 -21.21 32.05 -1.93
C ALA A 369 -21.37 33.52 -1.54
N ALA A 370 -22.61 34.02 -1.37
CA ALA A 370 -22.89 35.33 -0.86
C ALA A 370 -22.91 35.41 0.70
N ALA A 371 -22.81 34.28 1.39
CA ALA A 371 -22.49 34.20 2.81
C ALA A 371 -21.01 34.55 3.01
N ASN A 372 -20.68 35.81 2.91
CA ASN A 372 -19.35 36.38 2.92
C ASN A 372 -19.20 37.30 4.16
N PRO A 373 -18.08 37.23 4.88
CA PRO A 373 -17.75 38.18 5.95
C PRO A 373 -17.85 39.66 5.54
N ASP A 374 -17.70 39.96 4.24
CA ASP A 374 -17.79 41.33 3.70
C ASP A 374 -19.20 41.71 3.19
N ALA A 375 -20.22 40.82 3.35
CA ALA A 375 -21.56 41.13 2.95
C ALA A 375 -22.12 42.34 3.74
N PRO A 376 -22.92 43.22 3.13
CA PRO A 376 -23.54 44.32 3.85
C PRO A 376 -24.51 43.81 4.91
N PHE A 377 -24.65 44.57 6.01
CA PHE A 377 -25.69 44.30 7.01
C PHE A 377 -27.09 44.57 6.45
N VAL A 378 -27.98 43.63 6.68
CA VAL A 378 -29.43 43.79 6.43
C VAL A 378 -30.04 44.50 7.64
N GLU A 379 -30.43 45.77 7.49
CA GLU A 379 -31.10 46.52 8.55
C GLU A 379 -32.59 46.13 8.65
N ILE A 380 -33.04 45.86 9.87
CA ILE A 380 -34.42 45.48 10.15
C ILE A 380 -35.21 46.76 10.40
N LYS A 381 -35.97 47.18 9.39
CA LYS A 381 -36.79 48.41 9.47
C LYS A 381 -37.83 48.32 10.59
N GLY A 382 -37.97 49.38 11.35
CA GLY A 382 -38.92 49.45 12.45
C GLY A 382 -38.50 48.75 13.75
N SER A 383 -37.28 48.22 13.80
CA SER A 383 -36.76 47.50 14.95
C SER A 383 -36.03 48.39 15.95
N ALA A 384 -35.80 49.66 15.63
CA ALA A 384 -35.09 50.59 16.51
C ALA A 384 -35.90 50.88 17.79
N PRO A 385 -35.35 50.63 18.98
CA PRO A 385 -35.95 51.14 20.20
C PRO A 385 -35.90 52.68 20.23
N GLU A 386 -36.73 53.34 21.04
CA GLU A 386 -36.71 54.80 21.14
C GLU A 386 -35.32 55.34 21.43
N GLY A 387 -34.75 56.10 20.44
CA GLY A 387 -33.40 56.68 20.52
C GLY A 387 -32.24 55.74 20.28
N GLY A 388 -32.48 54.47 19.86
CA GLY A 388 -31.43 53.47 19.58
C GLY A 388 -31.19 53.18 18.08
N ALA A 389 -30.11 52.47 17.79
CA ALA A 389 -29.80 51.98 16.44
C ALA A 389 -30.74 50.79 16.07
N PRO A 390 -31.14 50.67 14.79
CA PRO A 390 -31.90 49.51 14.33
C PRO A 390 -31.12 48.20 14.48
N TYR A 391 -31.81 47.11 14.69
CA TYR A 391 -31.22 45.77 14.61
C TYR A 391 -30.83 45.49 13.15
N ALA A 392 -29.69 44.87 12.99
CA ALA A 392 -29.20 44.43 11.69
C ALA A 392 -28.46 43.07 11.79
N TYR A 393 -28.48 42.32 10.74
CA TYR A 393 -27.77 41.07 10.69
C TYR A 393 -27.09 40.88 9.31
N ARG A 394 -26.10 39.98 9.27
CA ARG A 394 -25.56 39.42 8.02
C ARG A 394 -25.17 37.97 8.21
N VAL A 395 -25.41 37.14 7.20
CA VAL A 395 -24.99 35.74 7.18
C VAL A 395 -23.56 35.65 6.61
N ILE A 396 -22.62 35.19 7.41
CA ILE A 396 -21.22 35.14 7.02
C ILE A 396 -20.77 33.72 6.57
N ASN A 397 -21.49 32.69 7.01
CA ASN A 397 -21.23 31.32 6.57
C ASN A 397 -22.45 30.43 6.85
N VAL A 398 -22.58 29.35 6.08
CA VAL A 398 -23.58 28.31 6.28
C VAL A 398 -22.88 26.96 6.19
N ARG A 399 -23.15 26.09 7.16
CA ARG A 399 -22.63 24.72 7.19
C ARG A 399 -23.78 23.76 7.49
N ASN A 400 -24.04 22.87 6.55
CA ASN A 400 -25.10 21.89 6.70
C ASN A 400 -24.49 20.49 6.91
N ASP A 401 -25.25 19.64 7.60
CA ASP A 401 -24.90 18.23 7.83
C ASP A 401 -23.52 18.02 8.51
N VAL A 402 -23.16 18.94 9.43
CA VAL A 402 -21.89 18.82 10.19
C VAL A 402 -22.03 17.69 11.21
N PRO A 403 -21.13 16.69 11.21
CA PRO A 403 -21.19 15.61 12.17
C PRO A 403 -20.83 16.10 13.58
N VAL A 404 -21.72 15.88 14.55
CA VAL A 404 -21.51 16.23 15.96
C VAL A 404 -22.06 15.11 16.85
N GLY A 405 -21.22 14.48 17.67
CA GLY A 405 -21.65 13.56 18.71
C GLY A 405 -22.49 12.35 18.24
N GLY A 406 -22.27 11.86 17.02
CA GLY A 406 -23.04 10.74 16.44
C GLY A 406 -24.33 11.17 15.72
N GLY A 407 -24.62 12.48 15.65
CA GLY A 407 -25.69 13.09 14.85
C GLY A 407 -25.13 14.07 13.83
N LYS A 408 -26.03 14.68 13.07
CA LYS A 408 -25.68 15.77 12.14
C LYS A 408 -26.46 17.02 12.56
N VAL A 409 -25.82 18.18 12.49
CA VAL A 409 -26.40 19.48 12.74
C VAL A 409 -26.12 20.42 11.59
N SER A 410 -27.03 21.32 11.31
CA SER A 410 -26.86 22.39 10.34
C SER A 410 -26.82 23.73 11.04
N LEU A 411 -25.94 24.65 10.61
CA LEU A 411 -25.81 25.94 11.23
C LEU A 411 -25.54 27.05 10.22
N ALA A 412 -26.08 28.23 10.52
CA ALA A 412 -25.70 29.50 9.92
C ALA A 412 -24.86 30.31 10.93
N ILE A 413 -23.77 30.88 10.49
CA ILE A 413 -22.97 31.82 11.26
C ILE A 413 -23.42 33.24 10.87
N VAL A 414 -24.00 33.95 11.83
CA VAL A 414 -24.62 35.23 11.60
C VAL A 414 -23.94 36.29 12.48
N GLU A 415 -23.55 37.41 11.91
CA GLU A 415 -23.22 38.60 12.69
C GLU A 415 -24.46 39.41 12.94
N VAL A 416 -24.71 39.69 14.21
CA VAL A 416 -25.91 40.39 14.68
C VAL A 416 -25.50 41.69 15.34
N ARG A 417 -26.01 42.80 14.81
CA ARG A 417 -25.85 44.15 15.40
C ARG A 417 -27.10 44.47 16.17
N THR A 418 -26.96 44.77 17.44
CA THR A 418 -28.06 45.17 18.33
C THR A 418 -27.67 46.44 19.08
N PRO A 419 -28.59 47.07 19.82
CA PRO A 419 -28.24 48.18 20.70
C PRO A 419 -27.21 47.85 21.78
N LYS A 420 -27.02 46.57 22.09
CA LYS A 420 -25.98 46.07 23.05
C LYS A 420 -24.61 45.85 22.44
N GLY A 421 -24.51 45.82 21.10
CA GLY A 421 -23.23 45.62 20.42
C GLY A 421 -23.33 44.72 19.18
N LEU A 422 -22.18 44.32 18.73
CA LEU A 422 -22.00 43.39 17.59
C LEU A 422 -21.57 42.03 18.11
N PHE A 423 -22.31 41.00 17.75
CA PHE A 423 -22.07 39.62 18.19
C PHE A 423 -21.99 38.70 16.98
N ARG A 424 -21.21 37.60 17.09
CA ARG A 424 -21.19 36.49 16.12
C ARG A 424 -22.02 35.35 16.72
N ARG A 425 -23.19 35.06 16.12
CA ARG A 425 -24.14 34.05 16.57
C ARG A 425 -24.04 32.81 15.70
N TRP A 426 -23.81 31.67 16.33
CA TRP A 426 -23.94 30.37 15.71
C TRP A 426 -25.37 29.90 15.87
N VAL A 427 -26.11 29.94 14.78
CA VAL A 427 -27.54 29.63 14.75
C VAL A 427 -27.72 28.24 14.21
N PHE A 428 -28.04 27.31 15.07
CA PHE A 428 -28.24 25.91 14.70
C PHE A 428 -29.68 25.66 14.28
N ASP A 429 -29.91 24.60 13.48
CA ASP A 429 -31.22 24.05 13.15
C ASP A 429 -31.95 23.54 14.41
N ASP A 430 -31.21 23.05 15.42
CA ASP A 430 -31.71 22.91 16.79
C ASP A 430 -31.50 24.22 17.59
N PRO A 431 -32.57 24.97 17.90
CA PRO A 431 -32.44 26.23 18.61
C PRO A 431 -31.76 26.13 19.99
N SER A 432 -31.78 24.94 20.62
CA SER A 432 -31.17 24.74 21.94
C SER A 432 -29.63 24.82 21.91
N LEU A 433 -29.04 24.64 20.74
CA LEU A 433 -27.59 24.71 20.49
C LEU A 433 -27.13 26.13 20.08
N THR A 434 -28.08 27.04 19.79
CA THR A 434 -27.77 28.42 19.32
C THR A 434 -27.08 29.22 20.41
N ARG A 435 -25.96 29.88 20.05
CA ARG A 435 -25.11 30.63 21.01
C ARG A 435 -24.36 31.77 20.35
N ASP A 436 -24.00 32.77 21.15
CA ASP A 436 -23.10 33.86 20.73
C ASP A 436 -21.64 33.49 21.03
N VAL A 437 -20.74 33.74 20.08
CA VAL A 437 -19.29 33.49 20.19
C VAL A 437 -18.60 34.85 20.26
N VAL A 438 -18.01 35.15 21.42
CA VAL A 438 -17.42 36.47 21.72
C VAL A 438 -16.01 36.62 21.16
N GLN A 439 -15.27 35.50 21.01
CA GLN A 439 -13.93 35.48 20.40
C GLN A 439 -13.75 34.22 19.51
N PRO A 440 -13.09 34.34 18.35
CA PRO A 440 -12.90 33.22 17.43
C PRO A 440 -11.98 32.12 17.96
N ASP A 441 -11.13 32.42 18.93
CA ASP A 441 -10.03 31.54 19.42
C ASP A 441 -10.30 30.91 20.80
N ALA A 442 -11.47 31.08 21.37
CA ALA A 442 -11.79 30.47 22.67
C ALA A 442 -12.12 28.99 22.50
N SER A 443 -11.30 28.13 23.11
CA SER A 443 -11.42 26.66 23.17
C SER A 443 -12.69 26.19 23.96
N ASP A 444 -13.51 27.05 24.45
CA ASP A 444 -14.70 26.74 25.23
C ASP A 444 -15.95 26.45 24.36
N ALA A 445 -15.77 25.50 23.44
CA ALA A 445 -16.87 25.00 22.61
C ALA A 445 -17.96 24.22 23.40
N HIS A 446 -17.82 24.05 24.71
CA HIS A 446 -18.65 23.18 25.53
C HIS A 446 -19.43 23.94 26.66
N GLY A 447 -19.42 25.29 26.68
CA GLY A 447 -20.21 26.08 27.58
C GLY A 447 -21.71 26.05 27.22
N ALA A 448 -22.59 26.20 28.20
CA ALA A 448 -24.03 26.29 28.00
C ALA A 448 -24.39 27.42 27.01
N ALA A 449 -25.37 27.18 26.13
CA ALA A 449 -25.82 28.12 25.12
C ALA A 449 -26.23 29.46 25.78
N LYS A 450 -25.41 30.50 25.58
CA LYS A 450 -25.67 31.85 26.10
C LYS A 450 -25.84 32.81 24.94
N LEU A 451 -26.94 33.58 24.97
CA LEU A 451 -27.17 34.66 24.05
C LEU A 451 -26.88 36.00 24.76
N GLU A 452 -26.01 36.83 24.19
CA GLU A 452 -25.67 38.15 24.71
C GLU A 452 -26.88 39.12 24.61
N ASP A 453 -27.67 38.97 23.56
CA ASP A 453 -28.94 39.68 23.41
C ASP A 453 -30.06 38.71 23.01
N ALA A 454 -30.92 38.40 23.95
CA ALA A 454 -32.12 37.58 23.77
C ALA A 454 -33.33 38.34 23.22
N SER A 455 -33.26 39.67 23.04
CA SER A 455 -34.34 40.48 22.45
C SER A 455 -34.52 40.21 20.95
N ILE A 456 -33.53 39.60 20.29
CA ILE A 456 -33.58 39.13 18.92
C ILE A 456 -33.40 37.61 18.87
N ASP A 457 -34.45 36.92 18.44
CA ASP A 457 -34.41 35.46 18.16
C ASP A 457 -34.09 35.25 16.69
N ILE A 458 -33.10 34.42 16.42
CA ILE A 458 -32.71 34.04 15.05
C ILE A 458 -32.73 32.51 14.97
N ARG A 459 -33.40 31.98 13.95
CA ARG A 459 -33.51 30.58 13.65
C ARG A 459 -32.98 30.31 12.26
N TYR A 460 -32.33 29.18 12.11
CA TYR A 460 -31.87 28.69 10.83
C TYR A 460 -32.77 27.54 10.36
N GLU A 461 -33.31 27.70 9.17
CA GLU A 461 -34.04 26.67 8.45
C GLU A 461 -33.14 26.16 7.33
N PRO A 462 -32.55 24.93 7.45
CA PRO A 462 -31.61 24.45 6.45
C PRO A 462 -32.25 24.13 5.09
N GLY A 463 -33.59 23.99 5.03
CA GLY A 463 -34.30 23.66 3.79
C GLY A 463 -33.72 22.42 3.12
N ASN A 464 -33.44 22.53 1.82
CA ASN A 464 -32.70 21.49 1.07
C ASN A 464 -31.18 21.66 1.20
N GLY A 465 -30.71 22.44 2.14
CA GLY A 465 -29.29 22.72 2.34
C GLY A 465 -28.68 23.46 1.15
N LEU A 466 -27.50 23.03 0.72
CA LEU A 466 -26.76 23.59 -0.43
C LEU A 466 -27.15 22.94 -1.76
N ALA A 467 -28.06 21.96 -1.76
CA ALA A 467 -28.36 21.19 -2.95
C ALA A 467 -29.00 22.04 -4.04
N LEU A 468 -28.33 22.21 -5.15
CA LEU A 468 -28.84 22.81 -6.37
C LEU A 468 -29.69 21.83 -7.17
N VAL A 469 -29.38 20.55 -7.08
CA VAL A 469 -30.07 19.47 -7.78
C VAL A 469 -30.24 18.29 -6.83
N THR A 470 -31.51 17.92 -6.60
CA THR A 470 -31.85 16.75 -5.79
C THR A 470 -32.61 15.74 -6.64
N LEU A 471 -32.03 14.56 -6.77
CA LEU A 471 -32.71 13.39 -7.31
C LEU A 471 -33.58 12.79 -6.19
N VAL A 472 -34.85 12.55 -6.45
CA VAL A 472 -35.80 12.03 -5.46
C VAL A 472 -36.48 10.77 -6.01
N HIS A 473 -36.34 9.67 -5.26
CA HIS A 473 -37.02 8.41 -5.56
C HIS A 473 -38.24 8.23 -4.62
N GLY A 474 -39.35 7.73 -5.16
CA GLY A 474 -40.57 7.41 -4.39
C GLY A 474 -41.68 8.44 -4.54
N PRO A 475 -42.85 8.23 -3.86
CA PRO A 475 -43.22 7.09 -3.02
C PRO A 475 -43.55 5.82 -3.82
N GLU A 476 -43.80 5.91 -5.13
CA GLU A 476 -44.02 4.76 -6.01
C GLU A 476 -42.68 4.14 -6.44
N GLU A 477 -42.63 2.84 -6.46
CA GLU A 477 -41.41 2.11 -6.83
C GLU A 477 -41.00 2.46 -8.28
N GLY A 478 -39.72 2.85 -8.45
CA GLY A 478 -39.18 3.26 -9.74
C GLY A 478 -39.52 4.68 -10.18
N ARG A 479 -40.36 5.41 -9.46
CA ARG A 479 -40.67 6.82 -9.75
C ARG A 479 -39.52 7.71 -9.34
N LEU A 480 -38.97 8.41 -10.31
CA LEU A 480 -37.80 9.28 -10.12
C LEU A 480 -38.14 10.70 -10.55
N ARG A 481 -37.79 11.68 -9.70
CA ARG A 481 -37.98 13.08 -9.96
C ARG A 481 -36.71 13.86 -9.70
N LEU A 482 -36.56 14.96 -10.38
CA LEU A 482 -35.47 15.88 -10.21
C LEU A 482 -36.01 17.20 -9.70
N VAL A 483 -35.54 17.62 -8.54
CA VAL A 483 -35.79 18.96 -8.01
C VAL A 483 -34.58 19.81 -8.32
N SER A 484 -34.75 20.85 -9.12
CA SER A 484 -33.69 21.81 -9.42
C SER A 484 -33.99 23.14 -8.76
N SER A 485 -33.06 23.59 -7.94
CA SER A 485 -33.07 24.91 -7.29
C SER A 485 -32.19 25.93 -8.02
N ILE A 486 -31.68 25.55 -9.22
CA ILE A 486 -30.95 26.47 -10.11
C ILE A 486 -31.98 27.39 -10.75
N GLY A 487 -32.00 28.66 -10.30
CA GLY A 487 -33.04 29.59 -10.66
C GLY A 487 -34.21 29.59 -9.62
N SER A 488 -34.98 30.63 -9.58
CA SER A 488 -36.13 30.75 -8.67
C SER A 488 -37.42 30.93 -9.48
N PRO A 489 -38.48 30.18 -9.19
CA PRO A 489 -38.65 29.16 -8.13
C PRO A 489 -38.09 27.81 -8.50
N ALA A 490 -37.86 26.95 -7.47
CA ALA A 490 -37.41 25.57 -7.68
C ALA A 490 -38.40 24.77 -8.53
N THR A 491 -37.88 24.03 -9.48
CA THR A 491 -38.67 23.23 -10.44
C THR A 491 -38.61 21.75 -10.10
N VAL A 492 -39.70 21.04 -10.28
CA VAL A 492 -39.79 19.59 -10.15
C VAL A 492 -40.13 19.01 -11.51
N SER A 493 -39.31 18.10 -11.98
CA SER A 493 -39.50 17.40 -13.26
C SER A 493 -39.45 15.89 -13.04
N GLU A 494 -40.33 15.16 -13.70
CA GLU A 494 -40.18 13.69 -13.78
C GLU A 494 -38.97 13.33 -14.63
N LEU A 495 -38.23 12.33 -14.20
CA LEU A 495 -37.02 11.88 -14.89
C LEU A 495 -37.09 10.37 -15.08
N LYS A 496 -36.84 9.92 -16.32
CA LYS A 496 -36.72 8.50 -16.62
C LYS A 496 -35.25 8.10 -16.74
N VAL A 497 -34.96 6.87 -16.36
CA VAL A 497 -33.61 6.32 -16.53
C VAL A 497 -33.22 6.39 -18.00
N ARG A 498 -32.00 6.86 -18.27
CA ARG A 498 -31.40 7.14 -19.58
C ARG A 498 -32.00 8.32 -20.36
N GLU A 499 -32.94 9.05 -19.78
CA GLU A 499 -33.42 10.31 -20.33
C GLU A 499 -32.51 11.45 -19.90
N THR A 500 -32.21 12.36 -20.84
CA THR A 500 -31.43 13.57 -20.54
C THR A 500 -32.39 14.73 -20.28
N LEU A 501 -32.33 15.28 -19.08
CA LEU A 501 -33.17 16.41 -18.67
C LEU A 501 -32.32 17.69 -18.65
N PRO A 502 -32.64 18.70 -19.47
CA PRO A 502 -32.01 20.00 -19.36
C PRO A 502 -32.59 20.76 -18.17
N ILE A 503 -31.73 21.42 -17.39
CA ILE A 503 -32.08 22.27 -16.28
C ILE A 503 -31.50 23.68 -16.48
N ALA A 504 -31.91 24.64 -15.64
CA ALA A 504 -31.39 25.98 -15.75
C ALA A 504 -29.86 26.05 -15.66
N GLY A 505 -29.25 27.11 -16.23
CA GLY A 505 -27.79 27.28 -16.22
C GLY A 505 -27.02 26.48 -17.26
N GLY A 506 -27.70 25.96 -18.30
CA GLY A 506 -27.05 25.19 -19.38
C GLY A 506 -26.52 23.81 -18.93
N ILE A 507 -27.10 23.28 -17.86
CA ILE A 507 -26.73 21.97 -17.30
C ILE A 507 -27.73 20.92 -17.77
N THR A 508 -27.24 19.73 -18.03
CA THR A 508 -28.08 18.56 -18.32
C THR A 508 -27.78 17.45 -17.30
N VAL A 509 -28.83 16.81 -16.82
CA VAL A 509 -28.75 15.70 -15.88
C VAL A 509 -29.34 14.46 -16.54
N ARG A 510 -28.65 13.35 -16.41
CA ARG A 510 -29.06 12.04 -16.91
C ARG A 510 -28.79 10.97 -15.87
N VAL A 511 -29.79 10.19 -15.52
CA VAL A 511 -29.61 8.98 -14.71
C VAL A 511 -29.30 7.84 -15.65
N GLU A 512 -28.07 7.37 -15.64
CA GLU A 512 -27.62 6.27 -16.52
C GLU A 512 -28.20 4.93 -16.05
N GLN A 513 -28.26 4.74 -14.74
CA GLN A 513 -28.77 3.53 -14.10
C GLN A 513 -29.35 3.85 -12.73
N LEU A 514 -30.45 3.21 -12.39
CA LEU A 514 -31.05 3.20 -11.05
C LEU A 514 -31.19 1.74 -10.63
N MET A 515 -30.64 1.41 -9.48
CA MET A 515 -30.81 0.15 -8.78
C MET A 515 -31.61 0.40 -7.52
N LEU A 516 -32.69 -0.33 -7.30
CA LEU A 516 -33.52 -0.18 -6.09
C LEU A 516 -33.00 -1.01 -4.93
N ARG A 517 -32.28 -2.06 -5.23
CA ARG A 517 -31.69 -2.98 -4.25
C ARG A 517 -30.20 -3.15 -4.56
N GLY A 518 -29.49 -2.02 -4.60
CA GLY A 518 -28.06 -2.01 -4.90
C GLY A 518 -27.24 -2.80 -3.87
N VAL A 519 -26.60 -3.87 -4.31
CA VAL A 519 -25.67 -4.68 -3.52
C VAL A 519 -24.26 -4.40 -3.99
N LEU A 520 -23.39 -4.06 -3.04
CA LEU A 520 -21.98 -3.88 -3.35
C LEU A 520 -21.30 -5.26 -3.48
N GLU A 521 -21.00 -5.65 -4.69
CA GLU A 521 -20.33 -6.88 -5.00
C GLU A 521 -18.84 -6.62 -5.24
N SER A 522 -17.99 -7.34 -4.52
CA SER A 522 -16.53 -7.25 -4.66
C SER A 522 -15.99 -8.52 -5.30
N LYS A 523 -15.43 -8.40 -6.49
CA LYS A 523 -14.80 -9.49 -7.24
C LYS A 523 -13.52 -9.01 -7.91
N PRO A 524 -12.61 -9.92 -8.25
CA PRO A 524 -11.48 -9.57 -9.09
C PRO A 524 -11.94 -9.15 -10.49
N LEU A 525 -11.41 -8.03 -10.98
CA LEU A 525 -11.50 -7.65 -12.38
C LEU A 525 -10.28 -8.20 -13.11
N VAL A 526 -10.48 -9.12 -14.05
CA VAL A 526 -9.40 -9.67 -14.84
C VAL A 526 -8.87 -8.61 -15.81
N VAL A 527 -7.56 -8.37 -15.80
CA VAL A 527 -6.93 -7.40 -16.69
C VAL A 527 -6.72 -8.06 -18.05
N PRO A 528 -7.14 -7.42 -19.17
CA PRO A 528 -6.93 -7.91 -20.52
C PRO A 528 -5.45 -8.20 -20.82
N ARG A 529 -5.17 -9.21 -21.65
CA ARG A 529 -3.80 -9.64 -21.94
C ARG A 529 -2.94 -8.52 -22.53
N GLU A 530 -3.52 -7.66 -23.34
CA GLU A 530 -2.84 -6.53 -23.99
C GLU A 530 -2.41 -5.43 -23.00
N GLN A 531 -3.02 -5.39 -21.82
CA GLN A 531 -2.78 -4.39 -20.77
C GLN A 531 -1.89 -4.92 -19.64
N ARG A 532 -1.45 -6.19 -19.72
CA ARG A 532 -0.66 -6.80 -18.66
C ARG A 532 0.82 -6.43 -18.81
N GLU A 533 1.37 -5.84 -17.76
CA GLU A 533 2.80 -5.61 -17.63
C GLU A 533 3.48 -6.85 -17.03
N ARG A 534 4.51 -7.39 -17.71
CA ARG A 534 5.15 -8.64 -17.30
C ARG A 534 5.69 -8.60 -15.87
N ASP A 535 6.32 -7.49 -15.49
CA ASP A 535 6.98 -7.34 -14.19
C ASP A 535 5.99 -7.11 -13.04
N ALA A 536 4.74 -6.78 -13.34
CA ALA A 536 3.70 -6.50 -12.34
C ALA A 536 2.77 -7.69 -12.07
N MET A 537 2.89 -8.81 -12.80
CA MET A 537 1.95 -9.94 -12.71
C MET A 537 1.83 -10.53 -11.30
N GLU A 538 2.93 -10.64 -10.57
CA GLU A 538 2.91 -11.19 -9.21
C GLU A 538 2.07 -10.36 -8.24
N ILE A 539 2.15 -9.02 -8.35
CA ILE A 539 1.46 -8.08 -7.45
C ILE A 539 -0.06 -8.19 -7.61
N PHE A 540 -0.54 -8.59 -8.79
CA PHE A 540 -1.95 -8.67 -9.13
C PHE A 540 -2.51 -10.10 -9.11
N SER A 541 -1.74 -11.07 -8.65
CA SER A 541 -2.23 -12.45 -8.52
C SER A 541 -3.32 -12.55 -7.44
N GLN A 542 -4.34 -13.37 -7.71
CA GLN A 542 -5.46 -13.62 -6.82
C GLN A 542 -5.70 -15.13 -6.70
N LEU A 543 -5.87 -15.60 -5.48
CA LEU A 543 -6.16 -17.00 -5.17
C LEU A 543 -7.59 -17.16 -4.68
N HIS A 544 -8.38 -18.04 -5.29
CA HIS A 544 -9.71 -18.36 -4.81
C HIS A 544 -9.62 -19.56 -3.87
N LEU A 545 -9.83 -19.31 -2.58
CA LEU A 545 -9.58 -20.24 -1.50
C LEU A 545 -10.88 -20.64 -0.80
N ALA A 546 -11.07 -21.93 -0.59
CA ALA A 546 -12.15 -22.51 0.19
C ALA A 546 -11.62 -23.23 1.43
N ALA A 547 -12.44 -23.32 2.46
CA ALA A 547 -12.24 -24.20 3.60
C ALA A 547 -13.56 -24.94 3.92
N PRO A 548 -13.53 -26.07 4.63
CA PRO A 548 -14.73 -26.80 4.97
C PRO A 548 -15.75 -25.91 5.71
N GLY A 549 -16.98 -25.84 5.19
CA GLY A 549 -18.08 -25.05 5.77
C GLY A 549 -17.96 -23.52 5.61
N MET A 550 -17.02 -23.05 4.82
CA MET A 550 -16.83 -21.63 4.51
C MET A 550 -17.04 -21.40 3.01
N PRO A 551 -17.73 -20.33 2.59
CA PRO A 551 -17.77 -19.95 1.18
C PRO A 551 -16.37 -19.59 0.69
N ALA A 552 -16.04 -20.02 -0.52
CA ALA A 552 -14.77 -19.69 -1.13
C ALA A 552 -14.66 -18.16 -1.36
N GLN A 553 -13.48 -17.61 -1.17
CA GLN A 553 -13.21 -16.18 -1.33
C GLN A 553 -11.87 -15.90 -2.00
N TRP A 554 -11.75 -14.74 -2.62
CA TRP A 554 -10.53 -14.28 -3.26
C TRP A 554 -9.55 -13.69 -2.26
N ILE A 555 -8.32 -14.21 -2.27
CA ILE A 555 -7.20 -13.77 -1.44
C ILE A 555 -6.17 -13.11 -2.35
N PRO A 556 -5.88 -11.80 -2.17
CA PRO A 556 -4.87 -11.12 -2.97
C PRO A 556 -3.46 -11.59 -2.60
N PHE A 557 -2.56 -11.51 -3.58
CA PHE A 557 -1.15 -11.75 -3.36
C PHE A 557 -0.52 -10.67 -2.48
N ASN A 558 0.19 -11.08 -1.45
CA ASN A 558 1.03 -10.23 -0.62
C ASN A 558 2.49 -10.55 -0.92
N ARG A 559 3.26 -9.54 -1.31
CA ARG A 559 4.66 -9.74 -1.71
C ARG A 559 5.52 -10.23 -0.55
N TRP A 560 5.25 -9.72 0.64
CA TRP A 560 5.99 -10.03 1.86
C TRP A 560 5.03 -10.44 2.97
N VAL A 561 5.43 -11.45 3.74
CA VAL A 561 4.84 -11.75 5.04
C VAL A 561 5.66 -10.96 6.08
N PHE A 562 5.47 -9.65 6.07
CA PHE A 562 6.27 -8.70 6.82
C PHE A 562 5.33 -7.75 7.54
N ASP A 563 5.20 -7.95 8.85
CA ASP A 563 4.26 -7.21 9.70
C ASP A 563 4.70 -5.77 9.83
N SER A 564 4.15 -4.90 9.03
CA SER A 564 4.48 -3.49 9.03
C SER A 564 3.26 -2.63 8.70
N PRO A 565 3.20 -1.38 9.17
CA PRO A 565 2.15 -0.46 8.80
C PRO A 565 2.09 -0.24 7.28
N ARG A 566 0.88 -0.10 6.75
CA ARG A 566 0.65 0.12 5.31
C ARG A 566 1.39 1.35 4.78
N GLU A 567 1.50 2.37 5.59
CA GLU A 567 2.19 3.62 5.28
C GLU A 567 3.69 3.44 5.05
N VAL A 568 4.28 2.40 5.63
CA VAL A 568 5.70 2.06 5.46
C VAL A 568 5.91 1.20 4.22
N MET A 569 5.12 0.13 4.05
CA MET A 569 5.25 -0.81 2.93
C MET A 569 4.28 -0.46 1.78
N ARG A 570 4.21 0.79 1.37
CA ARG A 570 3.25 1.30 0.37
C ARG A 570 3.24 0.55 -0.96
N ARG A 571 4.42 0.14 -1.44
CA ARG A 571 4.56 -0.60 -2.70
C ARG A 571 4.19 -2.07 -2.59
N SER A 572 4.14 -2.59 -1.38
CA SER A 572 3.85 -3.99 -1.09
C SER A 572 3.04 -4.06 0.19
N PRO A 573 1.76 -3.67 0.15
CA PRO A 573 0.94 -3.58 1.34
C PRO A 573 0.81 -4.95 2.01
N TYR A 574 0.82 -4.92 3.35
CA TYR A 574 0.57 -6.06 4.19
C TYR A 574 -0.91 -6.07 4.55
N GLU A 575 -1.67 -6.98 3.96
CA GLU A 575 -3.12 -7.05 4.11
C GLU A 575 -3.58 -8.50 4.37
N PRO A 576 -3.40 -9.02 5.60
CA PRO A 576 -3.94 -10.31 5.96
C PRO A 576 -5.47 -10.31 5.88
N ARG A 577 -6.04 -11.45 5.48
CA ARG A 577 -7.49 -11.65 5.45
C ARG A 577 -7.91 -12.48 6.63
N THR A 578 -8.81 -11.95 7.45
CA THR A 578 -9.44 -12.71 8.52
C THR A 578 -10.60 -13.52 7.95
N ILE A 579 -10.57 -14.81 8.15
CA ILE A 579 -11.63 -15.74 7.77
C ILE A 579 -12.21 -16.41 9.01
N ARG A 580 -13.52 -16.68 8.99
CA ARG A 580 -14.19 -17.42 10.02
C ARG A 580 -14.47 -18.83 9.55
N LEU A 581 -13.90 -19.81 10.23
CA LEU A 581 -14.09 -21.23 9.95
C LEU A 581 -15.48 -21.71 10.41
N ALA A 582 -15.92 -22.87 9.93
CA ALA A 582 -17.21 -23.45 10.26
C ALA A 582 -17.41 -23.72 11.77
N ASP A 583 -16.33 -23.99 12.48
CA ASP A 583 -16.32 -24.23 13.94
C ASP A 583 -16.31 -22.93 14.77
N GLY A 584 -16.32 -21.76 14.11
CA GLY A 584 -16.33 -20.46 14.73
C GLY A 584 -14.93 -19.89 15.03
N ARG A 585 -13.85 -20.66 14.83
CA ARG A 585 -12.48 -20.13 14.94
C ARG A 585 -12.23 -19.08 13.86
N GLU A 586 -11.44 -18.08 14.19
CA GLU A 586 -10.95 -17.09 13.23
C GLU A 586 -9.49 -17.39 12.88
N ALA A 587 -9.18 -17.32 11.59
CA ALA A 587 -7.85 -17.48 11.05
C ALA A 587 -7.48 -16.25 10.22
N GLU A 588 -6.28 -15.73 10.43
CA GLU A 588 -5.67 -14.81 9.48
C GLU A 588 -4.92 -15.61 8.44
N ILE A 589 -5.13 -15.25 7.18
CA ILE A 589 -4.50 -15.90 6.03
C ILE A 589 -3.88 -14.89 5.08
N MET A 590 -2.78 -15.27 4.45
CA MET A 590 -2.16 -14.53 3.34
C MET A 590 -1.72 -15.48 2.24
N PHE A 591 -1.86 -15.03 1.00
CA PHE A 591 -1.28 -15.68 -0.16
C PHE A 591 0.02 -14.95 -0.53
N SER A 592 1.14 -15.68 -0.59
CA SER A 592 2.46 -15.13 -0.85
C SER A 592 3.37 -16.15 -1.52
N ARG A 593 4.66 -15.84 -1.60
CA ARG A 593 5.72 -16.73 -2.02
C ARG A 593 6.18 -17.61 -0.86
N GLN A 594 6.66 -18.79 -1.19
CA GLN A 594 7.32 -19.70 -0.24
C GLN A 594 8.61 -19.06 0.27
N ARG A 595 8.93 -19.28 1.55
CA ARG A 595 10.18 -18.84 2.17
C ARG A 595 11.21 -19.95 2.17
N LEU A 596 12.47 -19.57 2.00
CA LEU A 596 13.61 -20.44 2.28
C LEU A 596 14.49 -19.79 3.36
N PRO A 597 15.13 -20.59 4.23
CA PRO A 597 16.03 -20.08 5.23
C PRO A 597 17.30 -19.51 4.58
N LEU A 598 17.83 -18.44 5.15
CA LEU A 598 19.09 -17.83 4.73
C LEU A 598 20.32 -18.60 5.23
N GLY A 599 20.16 -19.43 6.28
CA GLY A 599 21.27 -20.06 6.99
C GLY A 599 22.02 -19.14 7.96
N THR A 600 21.86 -17.84 7.80
CA THR A 600 22.40 -16.78 8.63
C THR A 600 21.36 -15.69 8.79
N GLU A 601 21.37 -14.96 9.89
CA GLU A 601 20.51 -13.80 10.07
C GLU A 601 21.15 -12.55 9.45
N VAL A 602 20.34 -11.72 8.81
CA VAL A 602 20.78 -10.48 8.16
C VAL A 602 19.97 -9.31 8.72
N SER A 603 20.64 -8.20 9.05
CA SER A 603 19.99 -6.95 9.45
C SER A 603 20.58 -5.76 8.71
N LEU A 604 19.77 -4.72 8.52
CA LEU A 604 20.20 -3.48 7.92
C LEU A 604 20.77 -2.52 8.99
N GLU A 605 22.04 -2.16 8.86
CA GLU A 605 22.64 -1.10 9.68
C GLU A 605 22.21 0.28 9.21
N GLU A 606 22.42 0.55 7.91
CA GLU A 606 22.16 1.84 7.30
C GLU A 606 21.91 1.66 5.80
N PHE A 607 21.05 2.50 5.24
CA PHE A 607 20.88 2.65 3.80
C PHE A 607 21.41 4.00 3.34
N ILE A 608 22.34 4.00 2.40
CA ILE A 608 23.03 5.20 1.90
C ILE A 608 22.56 5.48 0.48
N LEU A 609 21.89 6.60 0.29
CA LEU A 609 21.49 7.11 -1.01
C LEU A 609 22.47 8.19 -1.45
N THR A 610 23.10 7.99 -2.61
CA THR A 610 23.95 9.01 -3.24
C THR A 610 23.23 9.57 -4.47
N SER A 611 22.96 10.86 -4.47
CA SER A 611 22.33 11.54 -5.60
C SER A 611 23.36 12.29 -6.47
N HIS A 612 22.93 12.63 -7.68
CA HIS A 612 23.68 13.55 -8.54
C HIS A 612 23.66 14.98 -7.97
N VAL A 613 24.43 15.87 -8.55
CA VAL A 613 24.45 17.29 -8.17
C VAL A 613 23.03 17.86 -8.26
N GLY A 614 22.54 18.44 -7.16
CA GLY A 614 21.17 18.93 -7.03
C GLY A 614 20.31 18.13 -6.04
N GLY A 615 20.80 16.99 -5.56
CA GLY A 615 20.12 16.17 -4.56
C GLY A 615 19.07 15.22 -5.15
N PHE A 616 18.36 14.51 -4.28
CA PHE A 616 17.29 13.59 -4.66
C PHE A 616 16.00 14.37 -4.95
N THR A 617 15.44 14.18 -6.15
CA THR A 617 14.24 14.89 -6.64
C THR A 617 12.96 14.04 -6.58
N GLY A 618 13.01 12.82 -6.03
CA GLY A 618 11.92 11.85 -6.12
C GLY A 618 12.02 10.92 -7.34
N GLU A 619 12.74 11.30 -8.36
CA GLU A 619 12.91 10.51 -9.59
C GLU A 619 14.15 9.62 -9.54
N GLN A 620 14.05 8.41 -10.10
CA GLN A 620 15.18 7.48 -10.19
C GLN A 620 16.39 8.07 -10.94
N GLY A 621 16.16 8.93 -11.92
CA GLY A 621 17.22 9.62 -12.67
C GLY A 621 18.11 10.55 -11.85
N SER A 622 17.66 10.97 -10.65
CA SER A 622 18.46 11.77 -9.72
C SER A 622 19.42 10.94 -8.87
N ILE A 623 19.25 9.62 -8.82
CA ILE A 623 20.06 8.71 -8.01
C ILE A 623 21.32 8.33 -8.78
N ARG A 624 22.47 8.54 -8.15
CA ARG A 624 23.78 8.11 -8.65
C ARG A 624 24.12 6.69 -8.20
N ASP A 625 23.88 6.38 -6.93
CA ASP A 625 24.17 5.07 -6.32
C ASP A 625 23.32 4.89 -5.07
N TYR A 626 22.99 3.64 -4.76
CA TYR A 626 22.37 3.26 -3.50
C TYR A 626 23.05 2.02 -2.94
N ARG A 627 23.30 2.06 -1.63
CA ARG A 627 24.09 1.08 -0.92
C ARG A 627 23.44 0.71 0.40
N SER A 628 23.33 -0.58 0.68
CA SER A 628 22.97 -1.11 1.98
C SER A 628 24.22 -1.49 2.77
N MET A 629 24.31 -1.02 4.00
CA MET A 629 25.26 -1.51 4.98
C MET A 629 24.55 -2.59 5.79
N VAL A 630 24.92 -3.84 5.63
CA VAL A 630 24.27 -4.98 6.28
C VAL A 630 25.20 -5.66 7.27
N ARG A 631 24.61 -6.29 8.29
CA ARG A 631 25.30 -7.14 9.25
C ARG A 631 24.79 -8.55 9.15
N PHE A 632 25.67 -9.50 9.35
CA PHE A 632 25.36 -10.93 9.38
C PHE A 632 25.56 -11.49 10.79
N ARG A 633 24.75 -12.50 11.14
CA ARG A 633 24.88 -13.23 12.40
C ARG A 633 24.63 -14.71 12.14
N ASP A 634 25.68 -15.54 12.28
CA ASP A 634 25.62 -16.97 11.93
C ASP A 634 24.89 -17.83 12.98
N ALA A 635 24.72 -17.33 14.18
CA ALA A 635 23.94 -17.98 15.23
C ALA A 635 23.10 -16.94 16.00
N SER A 636 21.85 -17.25 16.28
CA SER A 636 20.90 -16.31 16.93
C SER A 636 21.36 -15.70 18.27
N SER A 637 22.28 -16.39 18.96
CA SER A 637 22.90 -15.90 20.19
C SER A 637 24.30 -15.29 20.00
N GLY A 638 24.79 -15.26 18.74
CA GLY A 638 26.11 -14.73 18.42
C GLY A 638 26.14 -13.20 18.27
N PRO A 639 27.34 -12.61 18.22
CA PRO A 639 27.49 -11.20 17.90
C PRO A 639 27.19 -10.95 16.41
N TRP A 640 26.67 -9.77 16.11
CA TRP A 640 26.56 -9.29 14.75
C TRP A 640 27.96 -8.97 14.17
N SER A 641 28.17 -9.26 12.90
CA SER A 641 29.39 -8.91 12.17
C SER A 641 29.59 -7.39 12.09
N GLU A 642 30.79 -6.98 11.70
CA GLU A 642 30.98 -5.63 11.21
C GLU A 642 30.09 -5.34 9.98
N PRO A 643 29.67 -4.10 9.76
CA PRO A 643 28.80 -3.77 8.64
C PRO A 643 29.53 -3.97 7.30
N VAL A 644 28.87 -4.67 6.38
CA VAL A 644 29.38 -4.96 5.04
C VAL A 644 28.57 -4.16 4.03
N ALA A 645 29.27 -3.43 3.15
CA ALA A 645 28.66 -2.63 2.11
C ALA A 645 28.26 -3.49 0.90
N LEU A 646 26.99 -3.36 0.48
CA LEU A 646 26.49 -4.03 -0.72
C LEU A 646 25.72 -3.04 -1.58
N SER A 647 25.90 -3.13 -2.89
CA SER A 647 25.22 -2.30 -3.90
C SER A 647 24.83 -3.17 -5.10
N VAL A 648 24.13 -2.57 -6.08
CA VAL A 648 23.67 -3.29 -7.28
C VAL A 648 24.80 -4.01 -8.00
N ASN A 649 25.97 -3.36 -8.13
CA ASN A 649 27.12 -3.90 -8.85
C ASN A 649 28.22 -4.47 -7.95
N ASN A 650 28.01 -4.50 -6.65
CA ASN A 650 28.95 -5.06 -5.68
C ASN A 650 28.23 -6.02 -4.74
N PRO A 651 27.90 -7.22 -5.22
CA PRO A 651 27.26 -8.23 -4.39
C PRO A 651 28.21 -8.80 -3.34
N VAL A 652 27.65 -9.28 -2.24
CA VAL A 652 28.38 -9.91 -1.14
C VAL A 652 28.01 -11.38 -1.08
N ALA A 653 29.00 -12.25 -0.97
CA ALA A 653 28.79 -13.67 -0.75
C ALA A 653 28.92 -13.98 0.75
N HIS A 654 27.92 -14.66 1.32
CA HIS A 654 27.94 -15.15 2.69
C HIS A 654 27.16 -16.46 2.78
N ASP A 655 27.69 -17.44 3.48
CA ASP A 655 27.10 -18.78 3.68
C ASP A 655 26.55 -19.45 2.41
N GLY A 656 27.32 -19.39 1.29
CA GLY A 656 26.94 -20.01 0.01
C GLY A 656 25.89 -19.26 -0.80
N LEU A 657 25.32 -18.18 -0.27
CA LEU A 657 24.40 -17.29 -0.95
C LEU A 657 25.08 -15.99 -1.35
N TRP A 658 24.56 -15.39 -2.39
CA TRP A 658 24.96 -14.07 -2.86
C TRP A 658 23.83 -13.07 -2.59
N TYR A 659 24.21 -11.94 -2.01
CA TYR A 659 23.32 -10.84 -1.64
C TYR A 659 23.61 -9.64 -2.53
N PHE A 660 22.57 -9.05 -3.10
CA PHE A 660 22.69 -7.86 -3.94
C PHE A 660 21.51 -6.90 -3.70
N GLN A 661 21.69 -5.63 -4.00
CA GLN A 661 20.64 -4.64 -3.83
C GLN A 661 19.54 -4.85 -4.87
N ALA A 662 18.30 -5.07 -4.44
CA ALA A 662 17.15 -5.24 -5.31
C ALA A 662 16.19 -4.04 -5.24
N GLN A 663 15.75 -3.66 -4.06
CA GLN A 663 14.82 -2.56 -3.82
C GLN A 663 15.15 -1.85 -2.52
N TRP A 664 14.50 -0.73 -2.27
CA TRP A 664 14.67 0.08 -1.07
C TRP A 664 13.40 0.83 -0.71
N ASP A 665 13.33 1.34 0.52
CA ASP A 665 12.24 2.15 1.02
C ASP A 665 12.44 3.62 0.59
N PRO A 666 11.74 4.11 -0.45
CA PRO A 666 11.88 5.48 -0.89
C PRO A 666 11.27 6.45 0.13
N PRO A 667 11.85 7.65 0.31
CA PRO A 667 11.29 8.69 1.15
C PRO A 667 9.91 9.12 0.65
N ASP A 668 9.06 9.55 1.59
CA ASP A 668 7.73 10.07 1.29
C ASP A 668 7.82 11.55 0.85
N GLU A 669 7.51 11.84 -0.40
CA GLU A 669 7.47 13.20 -0.93
C GLU A 669 6.31 14.05 -0.35
N ALA A 670 5.26 13.39 0.14
CA ALA A 670 4.07 14.07 0.67
C ALA A 670 4.26 14.63 2.09
N ARG A 671 5.32 14.25 2.81
CA ARG A 671 5.64 14.78 4.13
C ARG A 671 6.50 16.03 4.02
N GLY A 672 6.11 17.09 4.74
CA GLY A 672 6.75 18.39 4.71
C GLY A 672 8.27 18.40 4.99
N GLU A 673 8.94 19.51 4.72
CA GLU A 673 10.41 19.61 4.70
C GLU A 673 11.15 19.16 5.98
N GLY A 674 10.49 19.17 7.16
CA GLY A 674 11.10 18.79 8.43
C GLY A 674 11.23 17.28 8.69
N ASP A 675 10.39 16.44 8.06
CA ASP A 675 10.33 14.99 8.32
C ASP A 675 10.98 14.14 7.22
N ARG A 676 11.52 14.74 6.19
CA ARG A 676 12.07 14.04 5.02
C ARG A 676 13.25 13.13 5.34
N ALA A 677 14.02 13.45 6.35
CA ALA A 677 15.22 12.69 6.70
C ALA A 677 14.89 11.35 7.38
N SER A 678 13.72 11.24 8.03
CA SER A 678 13.31 10.04 8.77
C SER A 678 12.33 9.14 8.01
N ALA A 679 11.65 9.69 6.99
CA ALA A 679 10.72 8.94 6.16
C ALA A 679 11.45 8.16 5.06
N GLY A 680 11.16 6.88 4.92
CA GLY A 680 11.93 5.98 4.07
C GLY A 680 13.27 5.56 4.72
N LEU A 681 14.02 4.70 4.09
CA LEU A 681 15.31 4.17 4.57
C LEU A 681 15.22 3.25 5.79
N ASN A 682 14.02 2.75 6.11
CA ASN A 682 13.79 1.86 7.25
C ASN A 682 14.05 0.40 6.93
N TYR A 683 13.95 0.05 5.66
CA TYR A 683 14.22 -1.29 5.16
C TYR A 683 14.86 -1.23 3.78
N THR A 684 15.50 -2.32 3.42
CA THR A 684 15.99 -2.60 2.07
C THR A 684 15.47 -3.96 1.63
N VAL A 685 15.42 -4.21 0.34
CA VAL A 685 15.16 -5.53 -0.20
C VAL A 685 16.41 -6.03 -0.87
N LEU A 686 16.95 -7.12 -0.34
CA LEU A 686 18.11 -7.80 -0.90
C LEU A 686 17.65 -8.89 -1.84
N GLY A 687 18.17 -8.90 -3.06
CA GLY A 687 18.13 -10.08 -3.90
C GLY A 687 19.08 -11.11 -3.32
N VAL A 688 18.59 -12.33 -3.16
CA VAL A 688 19.36 -13.44 -2.59
C VAL A 688 19.35 -14.61 -3.56
N GLY A 689 20.48 -15.25 -3.78
CA GLY A 689 20.51 -16.44 -4.62
C GLY A 689 21.85 -17.16 -4.62
N ASN A 690 21.83 -18.40 -5.05
CA ASN A 690 23.05 -19.16 -5.26
C ASN A 690 23.63 -18.86 -6.65
N ARG A 691 24.91 -19.23 -6.85
CA ARG A 691 25.60 -19.13 -8.14
C ARG A 691 26.27 -20.45 -8.51
N ASN A 692 25.63 -21.58 -8.19
CA ASN A 692 26.12 -22.89 -8.56
C ASN A 692 26.29 -22.99 -10.10
N GLY A 693 27.36 -23.58 -10.56
CA GLY A 693 27.63 -23.73 -11.99
C GLY A 693 28.33 -22.55 -12.67
N VAL A 694 28.28 -21.33 -12.11
CA VAL A 694 28.89 -20.13 -12.74
C VAL A 694 30.40 -20.29 -12.96
N TYR A 695 31.13 -20.87 -12.00
CA TYR A 695 32.55 -21.12 -12.15
C TYR A 695 32.84 -22.16 -13.23
N ILE A 696 31.94 -23.13 -13.44
CA ILE A 696 32.05 -24.12 -14.53
C ILE A 696 31.81 -23.43 -15.88
N GLN A 697 30.80 -22.54 -15.96
CA GLN A 697 30.57 -21.72 -17.17
C GLN A 697 31.80 -20.87 -17.48
N LEU A 698 32.35 -20.18 -16.47
CA LEU A 698 33.56 -19.37 -16.64
C LEU A 698 34.73 -20.18 -17.13
N LEU A 699 34.97 -21.38 -16.57
CA LEU A 699 36.00 -22.31 -17.04
C LEU A 699 35.76 -22.66 -18.51
N GLY A 700 34.54 -22.98 -18.90
CA GLY A 700 34.15 -23.23 -20.29
C GLY A 700 34.51 -22.07 -21.22
N CYS A 701 34.20 -20.85 -20.80
CA CYS A 701 34.53 -19.61 -21.51
C CYS A 701 36.05 -19.44 -21.67
N VAL A 702 36.82 -19.64 -20.58
CA VAL A 702 38.30 -19.53 -20.61
C VAL A 702 38.90 -20.52 -21.56
N ILE A 703 38.46 -21.79 -21.52
CA ILE A 703 38.94 -22.84 -22.43
C ILE A 703 38.60 -22.48 -23.88
N ALA A 704 37.40 -22.01 -24.17
CA ALA A 704 36.98 -21.63 -25.51
C ALA A 704 37.81 -20.46 -26.06
N VAL A 705 38.01 -19.39 -25.23
CA VAL A 705 38.86 -18.24 -25.61
C VAL A 705 40.29 -18.64 -25.84
N ALA A 706 40.86 -19.46 -24.96
CA ALA A 706 42.22 -20.01 -25.17
C ALA A 706 42.31 -20.81 -26.49
N GLY A 707 41.26 -21.60 -26.78
CA GLY A 707 41.14 -22.31 -28.06
C GLY A 707 41.09 -21.38 -29.28
N MET A 708 40.40 -20.27 -29.19
CA MET A 708 40.37 -19.25 -30.24
C MET A 708 41.75 -18.61 -30.44
N ILE A 709 42.39 -18.21 -29.35
CA ILE A 709 43.79 -17.68 -29.43
C ILE A 709 44.71 -18.69 -30.11
N TYR A 710 44.63 -19.96 -29.70
CA TYR A 710 45.41 -21.02 -30.33
C TYR A 710 45.08 -21.15 -31.83
N ALA A 711 43.83 -21.15 -32.21
CA ALA A 711 43.40 -21.32 -33.59
C ALA A 711 43.86 -20.14 -34.50
N PHE A 712 43.88 -18.93 -34.01
CA PHE A 712 44.23 -17.75 -34.78
C PHE A 712 45.71 -17.43 -34.80
N TYR A 713 46.46 -17.71 -33.73
CA TYR A 713 47.86 -17.32 -33.60
C TYR A 713 48.81 -18.48 -33.67
N VAL A 714 48.51 -19.63 -33.04
CA VAL A 714 49.43 -20.77 -32.96
C VAL A 714 49.29 -21.68 -34.17
N LYS A 715 48.09 -22.00 -34.59
CA LYS A 715 47.83 -22.87 -35.75
C LYS A 715 48.46 -22.36 -37.05
N PRO A 716 48.46 -21.08 -37.42
CA PRO A 716 49.17 -20.60 -38.61
C PRO A 716 50.65 -20.82 -38.55
N VAL A 717 51.28 -20.62 -37.39
CA VAL A 717 52.73 -20.86 -37.20
C VAL A 717 53.08 -22.35 -37.41
N ILE A 718 52.27 -23.22 -36.80
CA ILE A 718 52.47 -24.69 -36.99
C ILE A 718 52.31 -25.07 -38.45
N LYS A 719 51.31 -24.51 -39.15
CA LYS A 719 51.13 -24.77 -40.58
C LYS A 719 52.30 -24.26 -41.43
N ARG A 720 52.84 -23.08 -41.18
CA ARG A 720 53.99 -22.50 -41.88
C ARG A 720 55.23 -23.39 -41.67
N ARG A 721 55.56 -23.72 -40.43
CA ARG A 721 56.71 -24.64 -40.14
C ARG A 721 56.57 -25.94 -40.86
N ARG A 722 55.40 -26.56 -40.89
CA ARG A 722 55.14 -27.78 -41.64
C ARG A 722 55.34 -27.61 -43.16
N GLN A 723 54.88 -26.49 -43.69
CA GLN A 723 55.08 -26.16 -45.11
C GLN A 723 56.57 -26.00 -45.43
N GLU A 724 57.34 -25.33 -44.60
CA GLU A 724 58.77 -25.13 -44.72
C GLU A 724 59.53 -26.49 -44.66
N GLU A 725 59.18 -27.36 -43.71
CA GLU A 725 59.75 -28.74 -43.60
C GLU A 725 59.46 -29.57 -44.84
N VAL A 726 58.23 -29.51 -45.37
CA VAL A 726 57.87 -30.22 -46.59
C VAL A 726 58.63 -29.68 -47.79
N LEU A 727 58.76 -28.36 -47.92
CA LEU A 727 59.52 -27.75 -49.03
C LEU A 727 60.98 -28.03 -48.91
N ALA A 728 61.59 -28.02 -47.72
CA ALA A 728 62.99 -28.42 -47.51
C ALA A 728 63.21 -29.88 -47.87
N GLY A 729 62.27 -30.77 -47.45
CA GLY A 729 62.35 -32.20 -47.80
C GLY A 729 62.22 -32.50 -49.32
N LEU A 730 61.41 -31.67 -50.02
CA LEU A 730 61.30 -31.79 -51.49
C LEU A 730 62.55 -31.21 -52.20
N GLY A 731 63.18 -30.16 -51.66
CA GLY A 731 64.42 -29.59 -52.16
C GLY A 731 65.57 -30.55 -52.00
N ALA A 732 65.66 -31.30 -50.88
CA ALA A 732 66.69 -32.32 -50.65
C ALA A 732 66.54 -33.58 -51.52
N ARG A 733 65.35 -33.83 -52.14
CA ARG A 733 65.10 -34.97 -53.04
C ARG A 733 65.28 -34.62 -54.52
N ARG A 734 65.72 -33.43 -54.91
CA ARG A 734 66.17 -33.16 -56.29
C ARG A 734 67.54 -33.77 -56.49
N PRO A 735 67.68 -34.80 -57.32
CA PRO A 735 69.01 -35.31 -57.67
C PRO A 735 69.75 -34.21 -58.41
N ALA A 736 71.03 -34.01 -58.07
CA ALA A 736 71.94 -33.18 -58.85
C ALA A 736 71.87 -33.65 -60.30
N LYS A 737 71.36 -32.80 -61.20
CA LYS A 737 71.56 -33.05 -62.63
C LYS A 737 73.08 -33.01 -62.86
N GLU A 738 73.67 -34.21 -63.09
CA GLU A 738 74.99 -34.32 -63.68
C GLU A 738 74.99 -33.49 -64.95
N VAL A 739 75.86 -32.48 -64.97
CA VAL A 739 76.30 -31.79 -66.18
C VAL A 739 77.46 -32.63 -66.65
N ALA A 740 77.20 -33.45 -67.61
CA ALA A 740 78.27 -34.16 -68.36
C ALA A 740 78.94 -33.14 -69.29
N PRO A 741 80.25 -33.28 -69.60
CA PRO A 741 81.14 -32.36 -70.24
C PRO A 741 80.82 -32.10 -71.72
#